data_be29524ea1a072517984720d66e09d56
#
_entry.id   be29524ea1a072517984720d66e09d56
#
_cell.length_a   1.000
_cell.length_b   1.000
_cell.length_c   1.000
_cell.angle_alpha   90.00
_cell.angle_beta   90.00
_cell.angle_gamma   90.00
#
_symmetry.space_group_name_H-M   'P 1'
#
loop_
_entity.id
_entity.type
_entity.pdbx_description
1 polymer ?
#
loop_
_entity_poly.entity_id
_entity_poly.type
_entity_poly.pdbx_seq_one_letter_code
_entity_poly.pdbx_strand_id
1 'polypeptide(L)'
;VKKGEELARWNDKDNRSAVTCISQCAAQPDLLAVGHADGTIRIWDALSGQIVVSFNGHRSAVMHLQFDTEGARLASGSRDTDIIVWNLLSEAAEFRLRGHKDQITGLAFVRTPVSRPQSPHTDEAVDVGASDEEFEEKYLLSTSKDALVKLWDLESPHCIETHVAQTNGECWALAMNPDGDGCITAGNDGELKVWSLDLAGLAEFGSSIAAQSKKQDILKSQGILHRQGKDRTTGITFHPRQDYIAVHGSEKAVELWRIRSNEEVHRHMQRKKRRRREKAAAAGETLAPEEEDAIGTPEVGDVFVSYVMVRTGGKVRSVDWSLAGSRSNKNLQLLTSTTNNQVEVYTITPHQKLASGREAPEYNRSLAVELPGHRTDVRTLSLSSDDRMLASASSGQLKVWNLKSQTCLRTLDCGQALCSAFLPGDRIVLVGTKTGELELYDISTSTLIETIQAHDGAIWTLAVNPDGRSVVTGSADKSAKFWRFDIVEENIPGTRRTTQRLKLNQTRELKVADDVLSLCFSPDGKLLALSTLDNTVKVYFNDSLKLFLTLYGHKLPVLNISISADSKLIATCSADKNVRVWGLDFGDCHKAFFAHQDSVMQVAFIPHPVEQEEKHTLFSASKDGVLKSWDGDKFEQIQKFDGHHGEIWAMTLSRTGESVITASHDKSIRVWAVGDDLIFLEEERERELEEMHEATLAQNLDRDARDEEDQDAEVAAASKQTIATLTHGEKLMEALEVCTEDRELMQRYEADKARNPNLAFPQRNPIFLALGNISAEQHLLKTLQRIPAPALNDALLVLPFTILPT
;
A
#
# COMPACT_ATOMS: atom_id res chain seq x y z
N VAL A 1 -15.00 6.61 15.08
CA VAL A 1 -15.88 6.06 14.04
C VAL A 1 -17.24 6.73 13.99
N LYS A 2 -17.89 7.05 15.14
CA LYS A 2 -19.26 7.61 15.15
C LYS A 2 -19.46 8.92 14.37
N LYS A 3 -18.41 9.75 14.24
CA LYS A 3 -18.45 11.01 13.49
C LYS A 3 -17.73 10.97 12.14
N GLY A 4 -16.92 9.94 11.87
CA GLY A 4 -16.10 9.85 10.66
C GLY A 4 -15.00 10.90 10.56
N GLU A 5 -14.62 11.51 11.68
CA GLU A 5 -13.55 12.51 11.74
C GLU A 5 -12.18 11.81 11.85
N GLU A 6 -11.20 12.35 11.15
CA GLU A 6 -9.79 11.94 11.27
C GLU A 6 -9.24 12.46 12.60
N LEU A 7 -8.73 11.55 13.43
CA LEU A 7 -8.19 11.89 14.75
C LEU A 7 -6.68 12.12 14.70
N ALA A 8 -5.96 11.31 13.95
CA ALA A 8 -4.52 11.38 13.82
C ALA A 8 -4.08 10.90 12.43
N ARG A 9 -2.97 11.45 11.95
CA ARG A 9 -2.31 11.06 10.72
C ARG A 9 -0.82 10.96 10.98
N TRP A 10 -0.24 9.82 10.65
CA TRP A 10 1.20 9.59 10.77
C TRP A 10 1.80 9.41 9.38
N ASN A 11 2.92 10.08 9.14
CA ASN A 11 3.69 9.95 7.93
C ASN A 11 5.10 9.52 8.28
N ASP A 12 5.59 8.53 7.55
CA ASP A 12 6.98 8.18 7.57
C ASP A 12 7.75 9.10 6.62
N LYS A 13 8.73 9.81 7.13
CA LYS A 13 9.57 10.73 6.35
C LYS A 13 10.69 9.99 5.62
N ASP A 14 11.17 8.90 6.21
CA ASP A 14 12.34 8.16 5.74
C ASP A 14 11.98 7.07 4.73
N ASN A 15 10.79 6.48 4.86
CA ASN A 15 10.32 5.44 3.96
C ASN A 15 9.08 5.87 3.18
N ARG A 16 9.20 5.92 1.86
CA ARG A 16 8.10 6.24 0.94
C ARG A 16 7.43 5.00 0.34
N SER A 17 7.82 3.82 0.79
CA SER A 17 7.28 2.56 0.29
C SER A 17 5.83 2.34 0.71
N ALA A 18 5.04 1.70 -0.14
CA ALA A 18 3.64 1.43 0.13
C ALA A 18 3.45 0.45 1.29
N VAL A 19 2.49 0.72 2.17
CA VAL A 19 2.07 -0.19 3.23
C VAL A 19 1.31 -1.36 2.63
N THR A 20 1.72 -2.58 2.96
CA THR A 20 1.14 -3.83 2.44
C THR A 20 0.24 -4.54 3.45
N CYS A 21 0.65 -4.56 4.72
CA CYS A 21 -0.08 -5.20 5.80
C CYS A 21 0.12 -4.45 7.12
N ILE A 22 -0.86 -4.59 8.01
CA ILE A 22 -0.83 -4.02 9.36
C ILE A 22 -1.32 -5.10 10.32
N SER A 23 -0.64 -5.24 11.47
CA SER A 23 -1.03 -6.12 12.57
C SER A 23 -0.98 -5.36 13.88
N GLN A 24 -1.95 -5.61 14.76
CA GLN A 24 -2.02 -5.02 16.09
C GLN A 24 -1.52 -6.00 17.13
N CYS A 25 -0.76 -5.54 18.09
CA CYS A 25 -0.33 -6.35 19.23
C CYS A 25 -1.52 -6.57 20.19
N ALA A 26 -1.79 -7.84 20.55
CA ALA A 26 -2.87 -8.19 21.47
C ALA A 26 -2.57 -7.78 22.92
N ALA A 27 -1.30 -7.90 23.35
CA ALA A 27 -0.85 -7.52 24.69
C ALA A 27 -0.81 -6.00 24.89
N GLN A 28 -0.38 -5.27 23.86
CA GLN A 28 -0.28 -3.81 23.84
C GLN A 28 -1.04 -3.25 22.64
N PRO A 29 -2.32 -2.91 22.78
CA PRO A 29 -3.15 -2.50 21.65
C PRO A 29 -2.72 -1.19 20.98
N ASP A 30 -1.83 -0.43 21.63
CA ASP A 30 -1.25 0.80 21.09
C ASP A 30 -0.07 0.55 20.14
N LEU A 31 0.50 -0.67 20.13
CA LEU A 31 1.56 -1.05 19.20
C LEU A 31 1.00 -1.66 17.92
N LEU A 32 1.44 -1.11 16.79
CA LEU A 32 1.07 -1.54 15.45
C LEU A 32 2.33 -1.91 14.66
N ALA A 33 2.39 -3.15 14.16
CA ALA A 33 3.40 -3.54 13.18
C ALA A 33 2.91 -3.25 11.77
N VAL A 34 3.71 -2.55 11.00
CA VAL A 34 3.42 -2.13 9.63
C VAL A 34 4.46 -2.71 8.69
N GLY A 35 4.02 -3.51 7.73
CA GLY A 35 4.87 -4.08 6.68
C GLY A 35 4.80 -3.24 5.41
N HIS A 36 5.93 -3.09 4.76
CA HIS A 36 6.09 -2.29 3.56
C HIS A 36 6.43 -3.13 2.31
N ALA A 37 6.26 -2.54 1.14
CA ALA A 37 6.53 -3.19 -0.15
C ALA A 37 8.03 -3.38 -0.44
N ASP A 38 8.90 -2.64 0.24
CA ASP A 38 10.36 -2.77 0.17
C ASP A 38 10.94 -3.88 1.08
N GLY A 39 10.08 -4.52 1.89
CA GLY A 39 10.50 -5.55 2.84
C GLY A 39 10.82 -5.03 4.24
N THR A 40 10.71 -3.73 4.48
CA THR A 40 10.89 -3.16 5.82
C THR A 40 9.65 -3.38 6.69
N ILE A 41 9.86 -3.56 7.98
CA ILE A 41 8.81 -3.67 8.98
C ILE A 41 9.06 -2.58 10.01
N ARG A 42 8.03 -1.79 10.32
CA ARG A 42 8.12 -0.72 11.32
C ARG A 42 7.07 -0.90 12.38
N ILE A 43 7.50 -0.78 13.62
CA ILE A 43 6.61 -0.81 14.77
C ILE A 43 6.30 0.61 15.19
N TRP A 44 5.02 0.96 15.16
CA TRP A 44 4.50 2.27 15.49
C TRP A 44 3.79 2.24 16.82
N ASP A 45 4.01 3.27 17.61
CA ASP A 45 3.15 3.58 18.75
C ASP A 45 1.98 4.47 18.28
N ALA A 46 0.77 3.96 18.38
CA ALA A 46 -0.44 4.66 17.97
C ALA A 46 -0.75 5.92 18.77
N LEU A 47 -0.25 6.05 20.00
CA LEU A 47 -0.47 7.21 20.85
C LEU A 47 0.49 8.35 20.51
N SER A 48 1.78 8.06 20.45
CA SER A 48 2.81 9.06 20.14
C SER A 48 2.96 9.34 18.64
N GLY A 49 2.53 8.41 17.78
CA GLY A 49 2.74 8.49 16.34
C GLY A 49 4.20 8.39 15.91
N GLN A 50 5.05 7.80 16.76
CA GLN A 50 6.47 7.60 16.49
C GLN A 50 6.78 6.14 16.16
N ILE A 51 7.85 5.95 15.39
CA ILE A 51 8.40 4.62 15.11
C ILE A 51 9.22 4.19 16.32
N VAL A 52 8.88 3.06 16.91
CA VAL A 52 9.59 2.48 18.06
C VAL A 52 10.78 1.67 17.55
N VAL A 53 10.54 0.74 16.60
CA VAL A 53 11.56 -0.15 16.05
C VAL A 53 11.38 -0.26 14.54
N SER A 54 12.50 -0.41 13.83
CA SER A 54 12.52 -0.66 12.38
C SER A 54 13.33 -1.90 12.08
N PHE A 55 12.71 -2.89 11.46
CA PHE A 55 13.35 -4.13 11.07
C PHE A 55 13.58 -4.19 9.56
N ASN A 56 14.78 -4.60 9.17
CA ASN A 56 15.18 -4.83 7.78
C ASN A 56 15.71 -6.27 7.66
N GLY A 57 15.08 -7.09 6.80
CA GLY A 57 15.53 -8.47 6.61
C GLY A 57 14.92 -9.13 5.39
N HIS A 58 13.70 -8.73 5.02
CA HIS A 58 13.06 -9.23 3.81
C HIS A 58 13.58 -8.51 2.57
N ARG A 59 13.63 -9.27 1.45
CA ARG A 59 14.10 -8.78 0.13
C ARG A 59 12.96 -8.24 -0.73
N SER A 60 11.72 -8.51 -0.36
CA SER A 60 10.53 -8.13 -1.12
C SER A 60 9.38 -7.79 -0.18
N ALA A 61 8.24 -7.41 -0.74
CA ALA A 61 7.07 -6.97 0.00
C ALA A 61 6.66 -7.92 1.13
N VAL A 62 6.46 -7.39 2.32
CA VAL A 62 5.92 -8.12 3.47
C VAL A 62 4.43 -8.31 3.23
N MET A 63 3.96 -9.56 3.22
CA MET A 63 2.57 -9.89 2.89
C MET A 63 1.72 -10.15 4.13
N HIS A 64 2.30 -10.68 5.18
CA HIS A 64 1.60 -11.00 6.41
C HIS A 64 2.47 -10.74 7.64
N LEU A 65 1.83 -10.24 8.70
CA LEU A 65 2.44 -9.98 10.01
C LEU A 65 1.53 -10.56 11.09
N GLN A 66 2.12 -11.21 12.08
CA GLN A 66 1.41 -11.75 13.22
C GLN A 66 2.24 -11.58 14.49
N PHE A 67 1.65 -10.96 15.51
CA PHE A 67 2.23 -10.94 16.86
C PHE A 67 1.91 -12.23 17.60
N ASP A 68 2.80 -12.56 18.49
CA ASP A 68 2.56 -13.48 19.61
C ASP A 68 1.56 -12.87 20.61
N THR A 69 0.86 -13.70 21.38
CA THR A 69 -0.10 -13.22 22.40
C THR A 69 0.53 -12.40 23.51
N GLU A 70 1.77 -12.70 23.87
CA GLU A 70 2.54 -11.94 24.85
C GLU A 70 3.09 -10.63 24.29
N GLY A 71 3.14 -10.47 22.96
CA GLY A 71 3.70 -9.32 22.29
C GLY A 71 5.24 -9.28 22.33
N ALA A 72 5.90 -10.39 22.63
CA ALA A 72 7.35 -10.48 22.67
C ALA A 72 7.97 -10.82 21.31
N ARG A 73 7.24 -11.57 20.47
CA ARG A 73 7.68 -12.03 19.14
C ARG A 73 6.76 -11.54 18.05
N LEU A 74 7.33 -11.30 16.87
CA LEU A 74 6.63 -10.96 15.64
C LEU A 74 7.06 -11.90 14.52
N ALA A 75 6.12 -12.61 13.91
CA ALA A 75 6.38 -13.37 12.69
C ALA A 75 6.00 -12.56 11.46
N SER A 76 6.87 -12.55 10.47
CA SER A 76 6.67 -11.88 9.19
C SER A 76 6.83 -12.84 8.03
N GLY A 77 5.92 -12.79 7.08
CA GLY A 77 5.96 -13.54 5.84
C GLY A 77 5.99 -12.59 4.64
N SER A 78 6.89 -12.86 3.72
CA SER A 78 7.13 -11.99 2.57
C SER A 78 6.90 -12.70 1.23
N ARG A 79 6.92 -11.90 0.20
CA ARG A 79 6.91 -12.34 -1.19
C ARG A 79 8.24 -13.00 -1.61
N ASP A 80 9.30 -12.84 -0.81
CA ASP A 80 10.61 -13.49 -1.01
C ASP A 80 10.62 -14.97 -0.64
N THR A 81 9.48 -15.56 -0.24
CA THR A 81 9.26 -16.94 0.20
C THR A 81 9.73 -17.26 1.61
N ASP A 82 10.41 -16.35 2.28
CA ASP A 82 10.98 -16.53 3.60
C ASP A 82 10.00 -16.08 4.70
N ILE A 83 10.13 -16.72 5.87
CA ILE A 83 9.46 -16.31 7.10
C ILE A 83 10.55 -15.90 8.08
N ILE A 84 10.43 -14.72 8.66
CA ILE A 84 11.37 -14.25 9.69
C ILE A 84 10.62 -14.07 11.00
N VAL A 85 11.18 -14.57 12.08
CA VAL A 85 10.70 -14.34 13.43
C VAL A 85 11.61 -13.33 14.10
N TRP A 86 11.00 -12.28 14.62
CA TRP A 86 11.65 -11.14 15.25
C TRP A 86 11.36 -11.15 16.75
N ASN A 87 12.34 -10.82 17.53
CA ASN A 87 12.19 -10.59 18.96
C ASN A 87 12.14 -9.08 19.20
N LEU A 88 11.05 -8.61 19.80
CA LEU A 88 10.87 -7.18 20.06
C LEU A 88 11.74 -6.67 21.21
N LEU A 89 12.06 -7.53 22.17
CA LEU A 89 12.86 -7.14 23.34
C LEU A 89 14.33 -6.94 22.98
N SER A 90 14.87 -7.82 22.12
CA SER A 90 16.24 -7.71 21.63
C SER A 90 16.36 -6.83 20.38
N GLU A 91 15.21 -6.41 19.78
CA GLU A 91 15.13 -5.67 18.52
C GLU A 91 15.88 -6.35 17.37
N ALA A 92 15.96 -7.67 17.39
CA ALA A 92 16.72 -8.47 16.43
C ALA A 92 15.88 -9.59 15.83
N ALA A 93 16.29 -10.07 14.65
CA ALA A 93 15.74 -11.27 14.07
C ALA A 93 16.31 -12.52 14.77
N GLU A 94 15.43 -13.40 15.24
CA GLU A 94 15.86 -14.65 15.87
C GLU A 94 16.30 -15.66 14.82
N PHE A 95 15.43 -15.94 13.85
CA PHE A 95 15.73 -16.91 12.79
C PHE A 95 14.89 -16.66 11.54
N ARG A 96 15.39 -17.19 10.43
CA ARG A 96 14.74 -17.21 9.13
C ARG A 96 14.42 -18.65 8.75
N LEU A 97 13.12 -18.91 8.50
CA LEU A 97 12.62 -20.22 8.10
C LEU A 97 12.43 -20.24 6.58
N ARG A 98 13.00 -21.24 5.93
CA ARG A 98 12.95 -21.47 4.49
C ARG A 98 12.27 -22.80 4.17
N GLY A 99 11.62 -22.90 3.02
CA GLY A 99 11.01 -24.14 2.57
C GLY A 99 9.75 -23.98 1.76
N HIS A 100 9.15 -22.77 1.72
CA HIS A 100 8.11 -22.42 0.78
C HIS A 100 8.72 -22.03 -0.56
N LYS A 101 7.99 -22.31 -1.66
CA LYS A 101 8.46 -22.04 -3.03
C LYS A 101 7.86 -20.77 -3.66
N ASP A 102 6.85 -20.20 -3.02
CA ASP A 102 6.18 -18.97 -3.47
C ASP A 102 5.85 -18.10 -2.25
N GLN A 103 5.31 -16.92 -2.50
CA GLN A 103 5.00 -15.90 -1.49
C GLN A 103 4.16 -16.45 -0.33
N ILE A 104 4.49 -16.02 0.87
CA ILE A 104 3.75 -16.35 2.09
C ILE A 104 2.43 -15.58 2.10
N THR A 105 1.32 -16.26 2.38
CA THR A 105 -0.02 -15.68 2.37
C THR A 105 -0.67 -15.61 3.74
N GLY A 106 -0.25 -16.44 4.69
CA GLY A 106 -0.78 -16.44 6.05
C GLY A 106 0.19 -17.01 7.04
N LEU A 107 0.17 -16.48 8.26
CA LEU A 107 0.94 -16.93 9.42
C LEU A 107 0.02 -16.99 10.64
N ALA A 108 0.21 -17.96 11.51
CA ALA A 108 -0.49 -18.02 12.77
C ALA A 108 0.36 -18.74 13.83
N PHE A 109 0.53 -18.14 15.00
CA PHE A 109 1.10 -18.81 16.16
C PHE A 109 0.13 -19.82 16.74
N VAL A 110 0.65 -20.96 17.18
CA VAL A 110 -0.12 -22.03 17.79
C VAL A 110 0.07 -22.02 19.29
N ARG A 111 -1.03 -21.93 20.04
CA ARG A 111 -1.05 -21.97 21.51
C ARG A 111 -1.05 -23.39 22.00
N THR A 112 -0.08 -23.76 22.82
CA THR A 112 -0.03 -25.06 23.48
C THR A 112 -0.19 -24.89 24.99
N PRO A 113 -1.04 -25.69 25.65
CA PRO A 113 -1.13 -25.65 27.12
C PRO A 113 0.16 -26.19 27.75
N VAL A 114 0.69 -25.46 28.72
CA VAL A 114 1.90 -25.89 29.45
C VAL A 114 1.52 -27.04 30.37
N SER A 115 2.02 -28.23 30.07
CA SER A 115 1.92 -29.36 30.98
C SER A 115 2.90 -29.18 32.14
N ARG A 116 2.46 -28.67 33.29
CA ARG A 116 3.28 -28.70 34.51
C ARG A 116 3.59 -30.15 34.89
N PRO A 117 4.85 -30.53 35.07
CA PRO A 117 5.17 -31.84 35.63
C PRO A 117 4.59 -31.90 37.06
N GLN A 118 3.64 -32.81 37.27
CA GLN A 118 3.07 -33.04 38.59
C GLN A 118 4.21 -33.43 39.52
N SER A 119 4.62 -32.54 40.43
CA SER A 119 5.52 -32.87 41.50
C SER A 119 4.77 -33.82 42.45
N PRO A 120 5.29 -35.05 42.72
CA PRO A 120 4.59 -36.03 43.53
C PRO A 120 4.87 -35.74 45.01
N HIS A 121 4.29 -34.79 45.66
CA HIS A 121 4.17 -34.60 47.11
C HIS A 121 3.81 -33.16 47.45
N THR A 122 2.47 -32.99 47.66
CA THR A 122 1.92 -32.24 48.83
C THR A 122 0.39 -32.33 48.75
N ASP A 123 -0.17 -33.17 49.61
CA ASP A 123 -1.59 -33.13 49.95
C ASP A 123 -1.92 -31.89 50.74
N GLU A 124 -2.30 -30.83 50.13
CA GLU A 124 -3.11 -29.75 50.72
C GLU A 124 -3.94 -29.10 49.62
N ALA A 125 -5.20 -29.46 49.60
CA ALA A 125 -6.23 -28.87 48.78
C ALA A 125 -6.46 -27.40 49.25
N VAL A 126 -5.81 -26.46 48.59
CA VAL A 126 -6.22 -25.08 48.61
C VAL A 126 -6.99 -24.82 47.33
N ASP A 127 -8.30 -24.68 47.49
CA ASP A 127 -9.24 -24.30 46.46
C ASP A 127 -8.94 -22.85 46.06
N VAL A 128 -8.00 -22.66 45.14
CA VAL A 128 -7.72 -21.35 44.54
C VAL A 128 -8.50 -21.34 43.20
N GLY A 129 -9.51 -20.52 43.16
CA GLY A 129 -10.41 -20.33 42.03
C GLY A 129 -9.67 -20.00 40.73
N ALA A 130 -10.25 -20.49 39.64
CA ALA A 130 -9.98 -20.21 38.24
C ALA A 130 -8.48 -20.22 37.88
N SER A 131 -7.98 -21.39 37.48
CA SER A 131 -6.65 -21.61 36.94
C SER A 131 -6.39 -20.68 35.74
N ASP A 132 -5.45 -19.76 35.89
CA ASP A 132 -4.74 -19.22 34.74
C ASP A 132 -3.95 -20.36 34.11
N GLU A 133 -4.52 -20.99 33.07
CA GLU A 133 -3.81 -21.91 32.22
C GLU A 133 -2.75 -21.12 31.49
N GLU A 134 -1.48 -21.33 31.82
CA GLU A 134 -0.36 -20.76 31.10
C GLU A 134 -0.28 -21.45 29.73
N PHE A 135 -0.39 -20.67 28.67
CA PHE A 135 -0.23 -21.10 27.28
C PHE A 135 1.13 -20.63 26.77
N GLU A 136 1.80 -21.48 26.06
CA GLU A 136 3.08 -21.18 25.43
C GLU A 136 2.93 -21.28 23.90
N GLU A 137 3.51 -20.32 23.15
CA GLU A 137 3.47 -20.29 21.69
C GLU A 137 4.83 -20.72 21.13
N LYS A 138 5.01 -22.03 20.97
CA LYS A 138 6.25 -22.67 20.48
C LYS A 138 6.21 -23.03 19.00
N TYR A 139 5.03 -23.01 18.40
CA TYR A 139 4.83 -23.48 17.03
C TYR A 139 4.22 -22.39 16.16
N LEU A 140 4.58 -22.44 14.88
CA LEU A 140 4.09 -21.50 13.85
C LEU A 140 3.48 -22.27 12.69
N LEU A 141 2.28 -21.91 12.28
CA LEU A 141 1.63 -22.36 11.06
C LEU A 141 1.86 -21.33 9.96
N SER A 142 2.24 -21.79 8.78
CA SER A 142 2.39 -20.94 7.62
C SER A 142 1.67 -21.50 6.40
N THR A 143 1.14 -20.60 5.57
CA THR A 143 0.57 -20.92 4.27
C THR A 143 1.23 -20.07 3.19
N SER A 144 1.33 -20.63 2.01
CA SER A 144 1.92 -19.96 0.86
C SER A 144 1.06 -20.19 -0.39
N LYS A 145 1.31 -19.38 -1.37
CA LYS A 145 0.74 -19.50 -2.71
C LYS A 145 1.14 -20.79 -3.43
N ASP A 146 2.15 -21.52 -2.93
CA ASP A 146 2.54 -22.85 -3.39
C ASP A 146 1.55 -23.97 -3.02
N ALA A 147 0.39 -23.61 -2.47
CA ALA A 147 -0.68 -24.49 -2.01
C ALA A 147 -0.32 -25.39 -0.82
N LEU A 148 0.76 -25.09 -0.09
CA LEU A 148 1.20 -25.87 1.07
C LEU A 148 0.86 -25.15 2.37
N VAL A 149 0.60 -25.97 3.41
CA VAL A 149 0.61 -25.57 4.83
C VAL A 149 1.78 -26.26 5.50
N LYS A 150 2.56 -25.52 6.25
CA LYS A 150 3.68 -26.01 7.00
C LYS A 150 3.51 -25.68 8.48
N LEU A 151 3.88 -26.62 9.33
CA LEU A 151 3.97 -26.47 10.78
C LEU A 151 5.44 -26.43 11.16
N TRP A 152 5.84 -25.36 11.84
CA TRP A 152 7.22 -25.13 12.27
C TRP A 152 7.35 -25.19 13.77
N ASP A 153 8.45 -25.75 14.24
CA ASP A 153 8.89 -25.64 15.63
C ASP A 153 9.80 -24.42 15.76
N LEU A 154 9.56 -23.56 16.73
CA LEU A 154 10.35 -22.36 16.98
C LEU A 154 11.48 -22.58 18.00
N GLU A 155 11.45 -23.64 18.80
CA GLU A 155 12.55 -23.99 19.71
C GLU A 155 13.72 -24.64 18.96
N SER A 156 13.37 -25.61 18.09
CA SER A 156 14.34 -26.25 17.20
C SER A 156 13.93 -25.89 15.76
N PRO A 157 14.38 -24.74 15.20
CA PRO A 157 13.79 -24.17 13.98
C PRO A 157 13.84 -25.16 12.81
N HIS A 158 12.81 -26.00 12.67
CA HIS A 158 12.63 -26.95 11.58
C HIS A 158 11.15 -27.15 11.25
N CYS A 159 10.90 -27.67 10.05
CA CYS A 159 9.55 -27.99 9.61
C CYS A 159 9.14 -29.37 10.14
N ILE A 160 8.10 -29.42 10.98
CA ILE A 160 7.57 -30.68 11.54
C ILE A 160 6.76 -31.41 10.49
N GLU A 161 5.77 -30.75 9.88
CA GLU A 161 4.84 -31.32 8.91
C GLU A 161 4.58 -30.38 7.73
N THR A 162 4.35 -30.99 6.58
CA THR A 162 3.96 -30.29 5.37
C THR A 162 2.75 -30.96 4.76
N HIS A 163 1.64 -30.22 4.60
CA HIS A 163 0.39 -30.72 4.02
C HIS A 163 -0.04 -29.87 2.82
N VAL A 164 -0.83 -30.45 1.94
CA VAL A 164 -1.44 -29.73 0.82
C VAL A 164 -2.68 -28.99 1.33
N ALA A 165 -2.58 -27.65 1.35
CA ALA A 165 -3.66 -26.77 1.78
C ALA A 165 -4.84 -26.79 0.81
N GLN A 166 -4.55 -26.67 -0.49
CA GLN A 166 -5.54 -26.66 -1.55
C GLN A 166 -5.14 -27.64 -2.65
N THR A 167 -6.11 -28.37 -3.18
CA THR A 167 -5.87 -29.37 -4.23
C THR A 167 -5.83 -28.73 -5.63
N ASN A 168 -6.60 -27.66 -5.82
CA ASN A 168 -6.77 -26.97 -7.09
C ASN A 168 -6.35 -25.50 -6.98
N GLY A 169 -5.07 -25.23 -7.04
CA GLY A 169 -4.57 -23.84 -7.11
C GLY A 169 -3.92 -23.33 -5.82
N GLU A 170 -3.84 -22.03 -5.74
CA GLU A 170 -3.06 -21.29 -4.76
C GLU A 170 -3.81 -21.18 -3.41
N CYS A 171 -3.10 -21.22 -2.29
CA CYS A 171 -3.65 -20.88 -0.96
C CYS A 171 -3.46 -19.37 -0.70
N TRP A 172 -4.55 -18.68 -0.36
CA TRP A 172 -4.56 -17.24 -0.18
C TRP A 172 -4.87 -16.77 1.23
N ALA A 173 -5.53 -17.59 2.04
CA ALA A 173 -5.95 -17.21 3.38
C ALA A 173 -5.77 -18.35 4.38
N LEU A 174 -5.34 -17.98 5.58
CA LEU A 174 -5.24 -18.82 6.76
C LEU A 174 -5.90 -18.09 7.92
N ALA A 175 -6.70 -18.78 8.69
CA ALA A 175 -7.22 -18.29 9.96
C ALA A 175 -7.22 -19.39 11.00
N MET A 176 -6.72 -19.09 12.20
CA MET A 176 -6.72 -19.97 13.36
C MET A 176 -8.00 -19.74 14.16
N ASN A 177 -8.57 -20.82 14.70
CA ASN A 177 -9.65 -20.74 15.67
C ASN A 177 -9.16 -20.04 16.97
N PRO A 178 -9.96 -19.19 17.61
CA PRO A 178 -9.58 -18.57 18.89
C PRO A 178 -9.17 -19.55 19.98
N ASP A 179 -9.74 -20.76 19.96
CA ASP A 179 -9.39 -21.83 20.91
C ASP A 179 -8.06 -22.54 20.60
N GLY A 180 -7.50 -22.31 19.41
CA GLY A 180 -6.22 -22.88 18.97
C GLY A 180 -6.26 -24.34 18.52
N ASP A 181 -7.44 -24.97 18.51
CA ASP A 181 -7.64 -26.40 18.22
C ASP A 181 -7.77 -26.71 16.72
N GLY A 182 -7.88 -25.71 15.88
CA GLY A 182 -8.01 -25.89 14.44
C GLY A 182 -7.79 -24.63 13.62
N CYS A 183 -7.64 -24.82 12.32
CA CYS A 183 -7.50 -23.72 11.37
C CYS A 183 -8.31 -23.95 10.10
N ILE A 184 -8.52 -22.87 9.36
CA ILE A 184 -9.20 -22.92 8.06
C ILE A 184 -8.26 -22.31 7.03
N THR A 185 -8.05 -23.02 5.93
CA THR A 185 -7.31 -22.53 4.78
C THR A 185 -8.26 -22.36 3.59
N ALA A 186 -8.00 -21.34 2.77
CA ALA A 186 -8.81 -21.08 1.60
C ALA A 186 -7.95 -20.63 0.41
N GLY A 187 -8.44 -20.96 -0.77
CA GLY A 187 -7.71 -20.75 -2.01
C GLY A 187 -8.51 -20.09 -3.12
N ASN A 188 -8.11 -20.44 -4.32
CA ASN A 188 -8.60 -19.84 -5.58
C ASN A 188 -9.89 -20.48 -6.07
N ASP A 189 -10.23 -21.66 -5.56
CA ASP A 189 -11.34 -22.50 -6.00
C ASP A 189 -12.67 -22.29 -5.24
N GLY A 190 -12.69 -21.34 -4.28
CA GLY A 190 -13.85 -21.10 -3.43
C GLY A 190 -14.10 -22.22 -2.39
N GLU A 191 -13.13 -23.10 -2.19
CA GLU A 191 -13.17 -24.14 -1.18
C GLU A 191 -12.50 -23.67 0.11
N LEU A 192 -13.12 -23.97 1.25
CA LEU A 192 -12.57 -23.78 2.57
C LEU A 192 -12.21 -25.15 3.14
N LYS A 193 -10.94 -25.40 3.37
CA LYS A 193 -10.48 -26.65 3.97
C LYS A 193 -10.27 -26.45 5.46
N VAL A 194 -10.92 -27.29 6.25
CA VAL A 194 -10.91 -27.23 7.71
C VAL A 194 -9.91 -28.27 8.25
N TRP A 195 -9.07 -27.83 9.16
CA TRP A 195 -8.04 -28.62 9.79
C TRP A 195 -8.25 -28.65 11.30
N SER A 196 -8.02 -29.78 11.93
CA SER A 196 -7.88 -29.91 13.37
C SER A 196 -6.43 -30.11 13.76
N LEU A 197 -6.03 -29.50 14.85
CA LEU A 197 -4.70 -29.56 15.41
C LEU A 197 -4.73 -30.45 16.67
N ASP A 198 -3.84 -31.43 16.75
CA ASP A 198 -3.71 -32.29 17.94
C ASP A 198 -2.74 -31.67 18.94
N LEU A 199 -3.29 -30.76 19.80
CA LEU A 199 -2.50 -30.04 20.80
C LEU A 199 -1.83 -30.97 21.83
N ALA A 200 -2.46 -32.12 22.14
CA ALA A 200 -1.88 -33.09 23.05
C ALA A 200 -0.64 -33.76 22.44
N GLY A 201 -0.75 -34.12 21.15
CA GLY A 201 0.38 -34.67 20.40
C GLY A 201 1.56 -33.68 20.28
N LEU A 202 1.25 -32.37 20.10
CA LEU A 202 2.28 -31.30 20.08
C LEU A 202 3.00 -31.16 21.43
N ALA A 203 2.28 -31.20 22.54
CA ALA A 203 2.87 -31.09 23.87
C ALA A 203 3.79 -32.29 24.21
N GLU A 204 3.47 -33.48 23.72
CA GLU A 204 4.30 -34.66 23.86
C GLU A 204 5.55 -34.63 22.96
N PHE A 205 5.44 -34.01 21.76
CA PHE A 205 6.55 -33.88 20.81
C PHE A 205 7.72 -33.09 21.37
N GLY A 206 7.45 -32.01 22.12
CA GLY A 206 8.48 -31.20 22.79
C GLY A 206 9.15 -31.86 23.99
N SER A 207 8.59 -32.94 24.54
CA SER A 207 9.09 -33.53 25.78
C SER A 207 10.00 -34.77 25.62
N SER A 208 10.11 -35.41 24.46
CA SER A 208 10.95 -36.59 24.28
C SER A 208 11.43 -36.84 22.84
N ILE A 209 12.75 -36.95 22.70
CA ILE A 209 13.42 -37.42 21.48
C ILE A 209 13.03 -38.87 21.11
N ALA A 210 12.33 -39.57 21.99
CA ALA A 210 11.93 -40.96 21.82
C ALA A 210 10.58 -41.15 21.11
N ALA A 211 9.78 -40.09 20.89
CA ALA A 211 8.44 -40.16 20.26
C ALA A 211 8.47 -40.16 18.73
N GLN A 212 9.66 -40.06 18.10
CA GLN A 212 9.79 -40.08 16.63
C GLN A 212 9.38 -41.39 15.95
N SER A 213 9.00 -42.41 16.70
CA SER A 213 8.62 -43.73 16.14
C SER A 213 7.11 -43.93 15.82
N LYS A 214 6.23 -43.01 16.20
CA LYS A 214 4.83 -43.03 15.80
C LYS A 214 4.50 -41.79 14.97
N LYS A 215 4.53 -41.91 13.64
CA LYS A 215 3.95 -40.95 12.71
C LYS A 215 2.45 -40.84 12.90
N GLN A 216 2.00 -40.07 13.88
CA GLN A 216 0.64 -39.56 13.90
C GLN A 216 0.67 -38.16 13.32
N ASP A 217 -0.09 -37.93 12.24
CA ASP A 217 -0.20 -36.59 11.69
C ASP A 217 -0.84 -35.67 12.74
N ILE A 218 -0.14 -34.59 13.07
CA ILE A 218 -0.55 -33.58 14.06
C ILE A 218 -1.67 -32.71 13.44
N LEU A 219 -1.49 -32.33 12.16
CA LEU A 219 -2.45 -31.54 11.41
C LEU A 219 -3.34 -32.45 10.57
N LYS A 220 -4.60 -32.65 11.00
CA LYS A 220 -5.55 -33.56 10.35
C LYS A 220 -6.61 -32.78 9.57
N SER A 221 -6.79 -33.12 8.28
CA SER A 221 -7.86 -32.57 7.46
C SER A 221 -9.21 -33.16 7.89
N GLN A 222 -10.13 -32.27 8.30
CA GLN A 222 -11.49 -32.65 8.68
C GLN A 222 -12.45 -32.71 7.49
N GLY A 223 -12.17 -31.95 6.43
CA GLY A 223 -13.00 -31.90 5.24
C GLY A 223 -13.02 -30.52 4.57
N ILE A 224 -13.87 -30.41 3.55
CA ILE A 224 -13.97 -29.22 2.70
C ILE A 224 -15.38 -28.64 2.82
N LEU A 225 -15.47 -27.32 2.90
CA LEU A 225 -16.68 -26.51 2.81
C LEU A 225 -16.67 -25.71 1.51
N HIS A 226 -17.81 -25.69 0.82
CA HIS A 226 -17.94 -24.90 -0.41
C HIS A 226 -18.63 -23.58 -0.12
N ARG A 227 -17.99 -22.48 -0.57
CA ARG A 227 -18.56 -21.15 -0.55
C ARG A 227 -19.68 -21.01 -1.58
N GLN A 228 -20.56 -20.02 -1.36
CA GLN A 228 -21.52 -19.60 -2.38
C GLN A 228 -20.85 -18.80 -3.50
N GLY A 229 -19.85 -17.99 -3.16
CA GLY A 229 -18.98 -17.27 -4.12
C GLY A 229 -17.96 -18.21 -4.75
N LYS A 230 -17.73 -18.03 -6.06
CA LYS A 230 -16.76 -18.83 -6.83
C LYS A 230 -15.40 -18.15 -6.98
N ASP A 231 -15.29 -16.89 -6.57
CA ASP A 231 -14.05 -16.14 -6.65
C ASP A 231 -13.06 -16.56 -5.55
N ARG A 232 -11.78 -16.29 -5.80
CA ARG A 232 -10.74 -16.56 -4.81
C ARG A 232 -11.04 -15.91 -3.46
N THR A 233 -10.76 -16.63 -2.40
CA THR A 233 -10.89 -16.15 -1.03
C THR A 233 -9.63 -15.38 -0.66
N THR A 234 -9.77 -14.12 -0.26
CA THR A 234 -8.63 -13.25 0.09
C THR A 234 -8.42 -13.13 1.60
N GLY A 235 -9.44 -13.42 2.40
CA GLY A 235 -9.30 -13.37 3.84
C GLY A 235 -10.41 -14.11 4.57
N ILE A 236 -10.06 -14.61 5.75
CA ILE A 236 -10.93 -15.30 6.70
C ILE A 236 -10.66 -14.69 8.07
N THR A 237 -11.70 -14.35 8.81
CA THR A 237 -11.57 -13.84 10.18
C THR A 237 -12.57 -14.51 11.10
N PHE A 238 -12.09 -15.10 12.20
CA PHE A 238 -12.93 -15.60 13.27
C PHE A 238 -13.38 -14.45 14.17
N HIS A 239 -14.60 -14.56 14.69
CA HIS A 239 -15.05 -13.65 15.73
C HIS A 239 -14.38 -14.04 17.07
N PRO A 240 -13.69 -13.12 17.77
CA PRO A 240 -12.85 -13.47 18.92
C PRO A 240 -13.63 -13.92 20.17
N ARG A 241 -14.96 -13.77 20.20
CA ARG A 241 -15.81 -14.11 21.37
C ARG A 241 -17.06 -14.91 21.06
N GLN A 242 -17.38 -15.14 19.80
CA GLN A 242 -18.61 -15.80 19.37
C GLN A 242 -18.31 -16.72 18.20
N ASP A 243 -19.11 -17.75 18.05
CA ASP A 243 -18.95 -18.82 17.06
C ASP A 243 -19.33 -18.39 15.64
N TYR A 244 -18.70 -17.31 15.13
CA TYR A 244 -18.93 -16.79 13.78
C TYR A 244 -17.62 -16.60 13.03
N ILE A 245 -17.69 -16.79 11.73
CA ILE A 245 -16.58 -16.61 10.79
C ILE A 245 -17.05 -15.69 9.68
N ALA A 246 -16.21 -14.72 9.33
CA ALA A 246 -16.40 -13.91 8.14
C ALA A 246 -15.38 -14.34 7.08
N VAL A 247 -15.86 -14.61 5.88
CA VAL A 247 -15.06 -15.01 4.72
C VAL A 247 -15.32 -14.02 3.61
N HIS A 248 -14.28 -13.47 3.03
CA HIS A 248 -14.40 -12.54 1.92
C HIS A 248 -13.44 -12.91 0.78
N GLY A 249 -13.83 -12.53 -0.41
CA GLY A 249 -13.04 -12.72 -1.62
C GLY A 249 -12.91 -11.43 -2.40
N SER A 250 -12.65 -11.52 -3.70
CA SER A 250 -12.58 -10.38 -4.62
C SER A 250 -13.97 -9.83 -5.00
N GLU A 251 -15.04 -10.43 -4.49
CA GLU A 251 -16.42 -10.03 -4.73
C GLU A 251 -16.85 -8.82 -3.88
N LYS A 252 -18.07 -8.30 -4.17
CA LYS A 252 -18.74 -7.27 -3.36
C LYS A 252 -19.61 -7.88 -2.25
N ALA A 253 -19.16 -8.96 -1.64
CA ALA A 253 -19.91 -9.66 -0.62
C ALA A 253 -18.98 -10.29 0.43
N VAL A 254 -19.47 -10.34 1.66
CA VAL A 254 -18.85 -11.07 2.77
C VAL A 254 -19.81 -12.19 3.18
N GLU A 255 -19.32 -13.41 3.19
CA GLU A 255 -20.06 -14.58 3.65
C GLU A 255 -19.82 -14.80 5.13
N LEU A 256 -20.89 -14.89 5.90
CA LEU A 256 -20.84 -15.21 7.31
C LEU A 256 -21.23 -16.65 7.52
N TRP A 257 -20.42 -17.35 8.29
CA TRP A 257 -20.63 -18.71 8.71
C TRP A 257 -20.78 -18.79 10.22
N ARG A 258 -21.64 -19.66 10.70
CA ARG A 258 -21.82 -19.93 12.12
C ARG A 258 -21.29 -21.32 12.45
N ILE A 259 -20.53 -21.41 13.53
CA ILE A 259 -20.10 -22.68 14.14
C ILE A 259 -21.22 -23.14 15.09
N ARG A 260 -21.64 -24.37 15.00
CA ARG A 260 -22.61 -24.94 15.94
C ARG A 260 -21.91 -25.45 17.17
N SER A 261 -22.49 -25.25 18.35
CA SER A 261 -21.98 -25.85 19.58
C SER A 261 -22.11 -27.38 19.51
N ASN A 262 -21.26 -28.09 20.26
CA ASN A 262 -21.24 -29.57 20.30
C ASN A 262 -22.63 -30.18 20.59
N GLU A 263 -23.42 -29.54 21.45
CA GLU A 263 -24.81 -29.97 21.71
C GLU A 263 -25.72 -29.77 20.50
N GLU A 264 -25.56 -28.68 19.75
CA GLU A 264 -26.34 -28.42 18.54
C GLU A 264 -25.99 -29.43 17.45
N VAL A 265 -24.71 -29.75 17.29
CA VAL A 265 -24.19 -30.76 16.36
C VAL A 265 -24.80 -32.13 16.72
N HIS A 266 -24.75 -32.53 17.99
CA HIS A 266 -25.31 -33.80 18.44
C HIS A 266 -26.83 -33.90 18.19
N ARG A 267 -27.59 -32.85 18.50
CA ARG A 267 -29.03 -32.78 18.20
C ARG A 267 -29.32 -32.82 16.69
N HIS A 268 -28.45 -32.19 15.88
CA HIS A 268 -28.58 -32.23 14.42
C HIS A 268 -28.33 -33.62 13.87
N MET A 269 -27.30 -34.30 14.35
CA MET A 269 -26.96 -35.67 13.98
C MET A 269 -28.04 -36.64 14.34
N GLN A 270 -28.64 -36.54 15.55
CA GLN A 270 -29.78 -37.37 15.94
C GLN A 270 -30.96 -37.17 15.00
N ARG A 271 -31.25 -35.93 14.59
CA ARG A 271 -32.34 -35.65 13.62
C ARG A 271 -31.99 -36.17 12.22
N LYS A 272 -30.72 -36.11 11.79
CA LYS A 272 -30.21 -36.64 10.50
C LYS A 272 -30.36 -38.19 10.49
N LYS A 273 -29.96 -38.86 11.59
CA LYS A 273 -30.16 -40.31 11.79
C LYS A 273 -31.64 -40.72 11.73
N ARG A 274 -32.50 -40.01 12.47
CA ARG A 274 -33.93 -40.26 12.48
C ARG A 274 -34.55 -40.10 11.09
N ARG A 275 -34.28 -39.00 10.37
CA ARG A 275 -34.83 -38.78 9.03
C ARG A 275 -34.37 -39.84 8.02
N ARG A 276 -33.11 -40.31 8.16
CA ARG A 276 -32.56 -41.34 7.28
C ARG A 276 -33.21 -42.71 7.55
N ARG A 277 -33.44 -43.03 8.83
CA ARG A 277 -34.21 -44.23 9.23
C ARG A 277 -35.65 -44.17 8.71
N GLU A 278 -36.32 -43.04 8.84
CA GLU A 278 -37.68 -42.84 8.33
C GLU A 278 -37.71 -42.99 6.78
N LYS A 279 -36.69 -42.47 6.08
CA LYS A 279 -36.59 -42.57 4.62
C LYS A 279 -36.26 -44.01 4.16
N ALA A 280 -35.36 -44.70 4.83
CA ALA A 280 -35.05 -46.11 4.56
C ALA A 280 -36.25 -47.04 4.83
N ALA A 281 -36.96 -46.80 5.93
CA ALA A 281 -38.21 -47.52 6.23
C ALA A 281 -39.29 -47.29 5.17
N ALA A 282 -39.38 -46.07 4.62
CA ALA A 282 -40.31 -45.75 3.52
C ALA A 282 -39.90 -46.39 2.19
N ALA A 283 -38.58 -46.62 1.97
CA ALA A 283 -38.06 -47.30 0.80
C ALA A 283 -38.04 -48.83 0.91
N GLY A 284 -38.36 -49.40 2.09
CA GLY A 284 -38.36 -50.83 2.35
C GLY A 284 -36.95 -51.45 2.48
N GLU A 285 -35.91 -50.62 2.62
CA GLU A 285 -34.53 -51.04 2.80
C GLU A 285 -34.13 -51.04 4.28
N THR A 286 -33.47 -52.13 4.74
CA THR A 286 -32.86 -52.17 6.09
C THR A 286 -31.43 -51.66 5.96
N LEU A 287 -31.09 -50.53 6.64
CA LEU A 287 -29.73 -49.99 6.70
C LEU A 287 -28.76 -51.00 7.31
N ALA A 288 -27.64 -51.24 6.65
CA ALA A 288 -26.56 -52.06 7.19
C ALA A 288 -25.92 -51.38 8.45
N PRO A 289 -25.53 -52.19 9.48
CA PRO A 289 -24.95 -51.63 10.71
C PRO A 289 -23.70 -50.77 10.45
N GLU A 290 -22.92 -51.07 9.43
CA GLU A 290 -21.73 -50.24 9.03
C GLU A 290 -22.14 -48.86 8.51
N GLU A 291 -23.32 -48.70 7.89
CA GLU A 291 -23.83 -47.40 7.46
C GLU A 291 -24.39 -46.57 8.63
N GLU A 292 -24.83 -47.20 9.70
CA GLU A 292 -25.27 -46.53 10.93
C GLU A 292 -24.07 -45.96 11.72
N ASP A 293 -22.95 -46.67 11.76
CA ASP A 293 -21.73 -46.24 12.43
C ASP A 293 -21.02 -45.12 11.64
N ALA A 294 -21.02 -45.16 10.31
CA ALA A 294 -20.52 -44.07 9.46
C ALA A 294 -21.30 -42.76 9.64
N ILE A 295 -22.55 -42.80 10.07
CA ILE A 295 -23.38 -41.63 10.40
C ILE A 295 -23.00 -41.06 11.80
N GLY A 296 -22.18 -41.78 12.57
CA GLY A 296 -21.76 -41.39 13.93
C GLY A 296 -20.76 -40.25 13.98
N THR A 297 -19.95 -40.07 12.94
CA THR A 297 -18.95 -39.01 12.85
C THR A 297 -19.54 -37.73 12.23
N PRO A 298 -19.43 -36.56 12.87
CA PRO A 298 -19.94 -35.30 12.30
C PRO A 298 -19.11 -34.89 11.06
N GLU A 299 -19.78 -34.62 9.96
CA GLU A 299 -19.18 -34.02 8.79
C GLU A 299 -18.96 -32.51 9.04
N VAL A 300 -17.99 -31.90 8.39
CA VAL A 300 -17.66 -30.46 8.52
C VAL A 300 -18.91 -29.60 8.23
N GLY A 301 -19.75 -29.97 7.26
CA GLY A 301 -21.00 -29.27 6.95
C GLY A 301 -22.08 -29.39 8.06
N ASP A 302 -21.95 -30.33 9.00
CA ASP A 302 -22.83 -30.40 10.16
C ASP A 302 -22.43 -29.44 11.28
N VAL A 303 -21.11 -29.03 11.32
CA VAL A 303 -20.54 -28.10 12.28
C VAL A 303 -20.67 -26.67 11.77
N PHE A 304 -20.22 -26.42 10.54
CA PHE A 304 -20.21 -25.09 9.93
C PHE A 304 -21.45 -24.86 9.08
N VAL A 305 -22.15 -23.77 9.31
CA VAL A 305 -23.39 -23.43 8.59
C VAL A 305 -23.29 -22.04 7.99
N SER A 306 -23.60 -21.95 6.70
CA SER A 306 -23.75 -20.64 6.06
C SER A 306 -24.87 -19.86 6.75
N TYR A 307 -24.58 -18.65 7.18
CA TYR A 307 -25.48 -17.86 8.01
C TYR A 307 -26.14 -16.72 7.25
N VAL A 308 -25.32 -15.78 6.74
CA VAL A 308 -25.82 -14.62 5.98
C VAL A 308 -24.75 -14.18 4.98
N MET A 309 -25.18 -13.66 3.84
CA MET A 309 -24.32 -12.99 2.88
C MET A 309 -24.55 -11.47 2.94
N VAL A 310 -23.54 -10.73 3.42
CA VAL A 310 -23.57 -9.27 3.51
C VAL A 310 -23.04 -8.69 2.20
N ARG A 311 -23.86 -7.91 1.49
CA ARG A 311 -23.47 -7.23 0.26
C ARG A 311 -22.92 -5.84 0.58
N THR A 312 -21.74 -5.55 0.08
CA THR A 312 -21.00 -4.28 0.30
C THR A 312 -21.11 -3.36 -0.91
N GLY A 313 -20.89 -2.06 -0.69
CA GLY A 313 -20.95 -1.06 -1.76
C GLY A 313 -19.83 -1.17 -2.79
N GLY A 314 -18.68 -1.77 -2.43
CA GLY A 314 -17.52 -1.98 -3.30
C GLY A 314 -16.91 -3.37 -3.11
N LYS A 315 -15.87 -3.69 -3.89
CA LYS A 315 -15.08 -4.91 -3.66
C LYS A 315 -14.43 -4.83 -2.28
N VAL A 316 -14.51 -5.92 -1.53
CA VAL A 316 -13.98 -6.00 -0.16
C VAL A 316 -12.46 -6.15 -0.20
N ARG A 317 -11.76 -5.38 0.62
CA ARG A 317 -10.31 -5.42 0.77
C ARG A 317 -9.90 -6.12 2.06
N SER A 318 -10.54 -5.74 3.16
CA SER A 318 -10.34 -6.34 4.47
C SER A 318 -11.64 -6.33 5.27
N VAL A 319 -11.72 -7.27 6.19
CA VAL A 319 -12.86 -7.44 7.10
C VAL A 319 -12.32 -7.64 8.50
N ASP A 320 -12.97 -7.01 9.47
CA ASP A 320 -12.65 -7.18 10.87
C ASP A 320 -13.91 -7.13 11.74
N TRP A 321 -13.81 -7.68 12.97
CA TRP A 321 -14.90 -7.71 13.92
C TRP A 321 -14.75 -6.62 14.96
N SER A 322 -15.83 -5.92 15.24
CA SER A 322 -15.82 -4.92 16.31
C SER A 322 -15.94 -5.58 17.68
N LEU A 323 -14.99 -5.30 18.55
CA LEU A 323 -15.01 -5.72 19.96
C LEU A 323 -15.86 -4.80 20.86
N ALA A 324 -16.36 -3.68 20.34
CA ALA A 324 -17.02 -2.58 21.08
C ALA A 324 -18.47 -2.90 21.52
N GLY A 325 -18.89 -4.15 21.56
CA GLY A 325 -20.19 -4.57 22.08
C GLY A 325 -20.16 -4.89 23.57
N SER A 326 -21.01 -4.24 24.37
CA SER A 326 -21.26 -4.68 25.75
C SER A 326 -21.59 -6.19 25.77
N ARG A 327 -21.11 -6.92 26.77
CA ARG A 327 -21.44 -8.35 27.00
C ARG A 327 -22.94 -8.69 26.93
N SER A 328 -23.82 -7.68 27.00
CA SER A 328 -25.27 -7.80 26.89
C SER A 328 -25.84 -7.63 25.47
N ASN A 329 -25.07 -7.10 24.51
CA ASN A 329 -25.56 -6.84 23.15
C ASN A 329 -25.31 -8.08 22.30
N LYS A 330 -26.37 -8.77 21.90
CA LYS A 330 -26.33 -9.96 21.02
C LYS A 330 -26.06 -9.62 19.56
N ASN A 331 -25.97 -8.35 19.19
CA ASN A 331 -25.76 -7.90 17.81
C ASN A 331 -24.27 -7.98 17.44
N LEU A 332 -23.99 -8.59 16.31
CA LEU A 332 -22.67 -8.65 15.71
C LEU A 332 -22.41 -7.36 14.93
N GLN A 333 -21.21 -6.83 15.04
CA GLN A 333 -20.76 -5.68 14.24
C GLN A 333 -19.57 -6.08 13.38
N LEU A 334 -19.75 -5.96 12.09
CA LEU A 334 -18.75 -6.26 11.07
C LEU A 334 -18.25 -4.96 10.46
N LEU A 335 -16.94 -4.77 10.47
CA LEU A 335 -16.25 -3.67 9.80
C LEU A 335 -15.73 -4.16 8.46
N THR A 336 -16.00 -3.44 7.39
CA THR A 336 -15.49 -3.78 6.05
C THR A 336 -14.81 -2.58 5.43
N SER A 337 -13.62 -2.78 4.90
CA SER A 337 -12.93 -1.81 4.05
C SER A 337 -13.12 -2.19 2.58
N THR A 338 -13.50 -1.23 1.75
CA THR A 338 -13.80 -1.47 0.35
C THR A 338 -12.82 -0.73 -0.58
N THR A 339 -12.67 -1.25 -1.80
CA THR A 339 -11.82 -0.59 -2.83
C THR A 339 -12.35 0.76 -3.27
N ASN A 340 -13.58 1.12 -2.89
CA ASN A 340 -14.20 2.41 -3.17
C ASN A 340 -13.79 3.51 -2.16
N ASN A 341 -12.75 3.27 -1.37
CA ASN A 341 -12.29 4.18 -0.34
C ASN A 341 -13.37 4.49 0.72
N GLN A 342 -14.19 3.49 1.03
CA GLN A 342 -15.25 3.55 2.04
C GLN A 342 -14.97 2.53 3.13
N VAL A 343 -15.24 2.91 4.37
CA VAL A 343 -15.28 2.03 5.52
C VAL A 343 -16.73 1.87 5.93
N GLU A 344 -17.26 0.66 5.87
CA GLU A 344 -18.66 0.37 6.18
C GLU A 344 -18.77 -0.50 7.42
N VAL A 345 -19.71 -0.18 8.30
CA VAL A 345 -20.02 -0.95 9.50
C VAL A 345 -21.40 -1.56 9.33
N TYR A 346 -21.47 -2.86 9.43
CA TYR A 346 -22.70 -3.62 9.36
C TYR A 346 -23.07 -4.16 10.73
N THR A 347 -24.32 -3.95 11.13
CA THR A 347 -24.89 -4.56 12.33
C THR A 347 -25.76 -5.73 11.91
N ILE A 348 -25.46 -6.90 12.44
CA ILE A 348 -26.15 -8.14 12.14
C ILE A 348 -26.91 -8.58 13.39
N THR A 349 -28.22 -8.72 13.23
CA THR A 349 -29.11 -9.23 14.31
C THR A 349 -29.22 -10.73 14.20
N PRO A 350 -28.81 -11.51 15.23
CA PRO A 350 -28.95 -12.95 15.20
C PRO A 350 -30.43 -13.37 15.23
N HIS A 351 -30.71 -14.58 14.74
CA HIS A 351 -32.03 -15.16 14.74
C HIS A 351 -32.74 -15.05 16.09
N GLN A 352 -33.87 -14.40 16.14
CA GLN A 352 -34.80 -14.51 17.26
C GLN A 352 -35.83 -15.60 16.98
N LYS A 353 -36.05 -16.47 17.96
CA LYS A 353 -37.19 -17.41 17.92
C LYS A 353 -38.44 -16.65 18.32
N LEU A 354 -39.19 -16.15 17.35
CA LEU A 354 -40.55 -15.67 17.58
C LEU A 354 -41.54 -16.84 17.59
N ALA A 355 -42.70 -16.69 18.26
CA ALA A 355 -43.78 -17.69 18.36
C ALA A 355 -44.38 -18.06 17.00
N SER A 356 -44.15 -17.31 15.95
CA SER A 356 -44.70 -17.46 14.60
C SER A 356 -43.78 -18.10 13.56
N GLY A 357 -42.48 -18.38 13.88
CA GLY A 357 -41.56 -18.96 12.92
C GLY A 357 -40.10 -18.47 13.14
N ARG A 358 -39.15 -19.01 12.36
CA ARG A 358 -37.77 -18.55 12.33
C ARG A 358 -37.67 -17.34 11.40
N GLU A 359 -37.33 -16.16 11.91
CA GLU A 359 -36.95 -15.07 11.08
C GLU A 359 -35.52 -15.28 10.54
N ALA A 360 -35.30 -14.93 9.29
CA ALA A 360 -33.96 -14.93 8.69
C ALA A 360 -33.10 -13.87 9.39
N PRO A 361 -31.75 -14.07 9.52
CA PRO A 361 -30.89 -13.07 10.07
C PRO A 361 -30.90 -11.84 9.16
N GLU A 362 -31.13 -10.67 9.76
CA GLU A 362 -31.13 -9.40 9.06
C GLU A 362 -29.80 -8.67 9.29
N TYR A 363 -29.32 -8.01 8.26
CA TYR A 363 -28.18 -7.13 8.39
C TYR A 363 -28.53 -5.72 7.90
N ASN A 364 -28.07 -4.73 8.64
CA ASN A 364 -28.26 -3.33 8.30
C ASN A 364 -26.90 -2.61 8.30
N ARG A 365 -26.68 -1.77 7.29
CA ARG A 365 -25.52 -0.88 7.27
C ARG A 365 -25.76 0.24 8.28
N SER A 366 -25.07 0.17 9.41
CA SER A 366 -25.23 1.13 10.52
C SER A 366 -24.47 2.42 10.26
N LEU A 367 -23.29 2.33 9.61
CA LEU A 367 -22.44 3.47 9.33
C LEU A 367 -21.69 3.23 8.01
N ALA A 368 -21.53 4.28 7.23
CA ALA A 368 -20.61 4.33 6.11
C ALA A 368 -19.80 5.61 6.23
N VAL A 369 -18.48 5.45 6.33
CA VAL A 369 -17.53 6.56 6.32
C VAL A 369 -16.92 6.62 4.95
N GLU A 370 -17.19 7.70 4.24
CA GLU A 370 -16.54 8.00 2.97
C GLU A 370 -15.29 8.80 3.26
N LEU A 371 -14.14 8.25 2.89
CA LEU A 371 -12.89 8.98 2.94
C LEU A 371 -12.88 10.06 1.83
N PRO A 372 -12.25 11.22 2.05
CA PRO A 372 -12.30 12.33 1.10
C PRO A 372 -11.62 12.06 -0.24
N GLY A 373 -10.86 10.99 -0.39
CA GLY A 373 -10.13 10.63 -1.61
C GLY A 373 -11.00 10.18 -2.78
N HIS A 374 -10.39 10.08 -3.96
CA HIS A 374 -11.03 9.51 -5.15
C HIS A 374 -11.20 8.00 -5.03
N ARG A 375 -12.27 7.47 -5.61
CA ARG A 375 -12.57 6.02 -5.64
C ARG A 375 -11.85 5.29 -6.76
N THR A 376 -11.59 6.01 -7.85
CA THR A 376 -10.88 5.55 -9.05
C THR A 376 -9.66 6.42 -9.30
N ASP A 377 -8.85 6.04 -10.28
CA ASP A 377 -7.69 6.81 -10.73
C ASP A 377 -8.08 8.24 -11.14
N VAL A 378 -7.23 9.17 -10.76
CA VAL A 378 -7.43 10.59 -11.09
C VAL A 378 -6.83 10.85 -12.47
N ARG A 379 -7.68 11.25 -13.43
CA ARG A 379 -7.30 11.42 -14.83
C ARG A 379 -6.98 12.85 -15.22
N THR A 380 -7.56 13.82 -14.54
CA THR A 380 -7.38 15.22 -14.88
C THR A 380 -7.31 16.09 -13.64
N LEU A 381 -6.51 17.12 -13.76
CA LEU A 381 -6.34 18.18 -12.78
C LEU A 381 -6.54 19.53 -13.47
N SER A 382 -7.18 20.46 -12.80
CA SER A 382 -7.21 21.85 -13.20
C SER A 382 -7.14 22.77 -11.99
N LEU A 383 -6.43 23.86 -12.11
CA LEU A 383 -6.21 24.83 -11.07
C LEU A 383 -7.02 26.09 -11.33
N SER A 384 -7.55 26.72 -10.29
CA SER A 384 -8.24 28.00 -10.36
C SER A 384 -7.25 29.14 -10.67
N SER A 385 -7.78 30.26 -11.12
CA SER A 385 -6.96 31.43 -11.49
C SER A 385 -6.23 32.09 -10.32
N ASP A 386 -6.73 31.87 -9.10
CA ASP A 386 -6.19 32.38 -7.84
C ASP A 386 -5.27 31.38 -7.09
N ASP A 387 -4.98 30.22 -7.68
CA ASP A 387 -4.18 29.11 -7.12
C ASP A 387 -4.69 28.57 -5.78
N ARG A 388 -5.97 28.82 -5.44
CA ARG A 388 -6.55 28.37 -4.16
C ARG A 388 -7.38 27.10 -4.27
N MET A 389 -8.00 26.88 -5.42
CA MET A 389 -8.87 25.74 -5.64
C MET A 389 -8.31 24.83 -6.71
N LEU A 390 -8.39 23.54 -6.45
CA LEU A 390 -8.02 22.50 -7.40
C LEU A 390 -9.26 21.67 -7.73
N ALA A 391 -9.55 21.49 -8.98
CA ALA A 391 -10.52 20.52 -9.44
C ALA A 391 -9.80 19.28 -9.92
N SER A 392 -10.21 18.12 -9.44
CA SER A 392 -9.72 16.83 -9.87
C SER A 392 -10.89 15.94 -10.28
N ALA A 393 -10.77 15.32 -11.45
CA ALA A 393 -11.83 14.45 -11.91
C ALA A 393 -11.31 13.03 -12.19
N SER A 394 -12.18 12.08 -11.87
CA SER A 394 -11.96 10.66 -12.04
C SER A 394 -13.18 10.04 -12.75
N SER A 395 -13.19 8.72 -12.90
CA SER A 395 -14.37 8.06 -13.43
C SER A 395 -15.50 8.08 -12.40
N GLY A 396 -16.51 8.90 -12.65
CA GLY A 396 -17.73 9.03 -11.84
C GLY A 396 -17.72 10.14 -10.80
N GLN A 397 -16.59 10.83 -10.55
CA GLN A 397 -16.53 11.87 -9.53
C GLN A 397 -15.64 13.05 -9.91
N LEU A 398 -16.18 14.24 -9.75
CA LEU A 398 -15.46 15.51 -9.77
C LEU A 398 -15.35 16.03 -8.33
N LYS A 399 -14.15 16.30 -7.86
CA LYS A 399 -13.90 16.87 -6.53
C LYS A 399 -13.20 18.20 -6.64
N VAL A 400 -13.61 19.12 -5.80
CA VAL A 400 -12.98 20.44 -5.67
C VAL A 400 -12.33 20.54 -4.29
N TRP A 401 -11.05 20.88 -4.28
CA TRP A 401 -10.21 20.94 -3.08
C TRP A 401 -9.74 22.36 -2.81
N ASN A 402 -9.57 22.68 -1.56
CA ASN A 402 -8.82 23.86 -1.16
C ASN A 402 -7.36 23.46 -0.97
N LEU A 403 -6.44 24.05 -1.73
CA LEU A 403 -5.00 23.73 -1.68
C LEU A 403 -4.36 24.08 -0.34
N LYS A 404 -4.75 25.19 0.26
CA LYS A 404 -4.15 25.66 1.50
C LYS A 404 -4.52 24.76 2.70
N SER A 405 -5.77 24.33 2.81
CA SER A 405 -6.25 23.46 3.88
C SER A 405 -6.18 21.97 3.52
N GLN A 406 -5.94 21.64 2.25
CA GLN A 406 -5.93 20.27 1.71
C GLN A 406 -7.24 19.50 1.96
N THR A 407 -8.35 20.23 2.11
CA THR A 407 -9.67 19.67 2.37
C THR A 407 -10.52 19.62 1.12
N CYS A 408 -11.36 18.60 0.98
CA CYS A 408 -12.34 18.50 -0.10
C CYS A 408 -13.51 19.44 0.21
N LEU A 409 -13.71 20.44 -0.65
CA LEU A 409 -14.82 21.40 -0.53
C LEU A 409 -16.13 20.84 -1.08
N ARG A 410 -16.09 20.20 -2.26
CA ARG A 410 -17.26 19.70 -2.96
C ARG A 410 -16.94 18.37 -3.65
N THR A 411 -17.93 17.50 -3.68
CA THR A 411 -17.91 16.27 -4.48
C THR A 411 -19.16 16.29 -5.36
N LEU A 412 -18.96 16.13 -6.67
CA LEU A 412 -19.99 16.12 -7.69
C LEU A 412 -19.90 14.81 -8.45
N ASP A 413 -21.03 14.26 -8.85
CA ASP A 413 -21.06 13.10 -9.72
C ASP A 413 -20.88 13.56 -11.17
N CYS A 414 -19.95 12.94 -11.89
CA CYS A 414 -19.67 13.23 -13.30
C CYS A 414 -19.57 11.93 -14.11
N GLY A 415 -19.54 12.08 -15.42
CA GLY A 415 -19.24 10.97 -16.33
C GLY A 415 -17.80 10.48 -16.18
N GLN A 416 -17.32 9.67 -17.10
CA GLN A 416 -15.92 9.24 -17.16
C GLN A 416 -15.07 10.41 -17.71
N ALA A 417 -14.55 11.23 -16.80
CA ALA A 417 -13.77 12.41 -17.11
C ALA A 417 -12.39 12.08 -17.68
N LEU A 418 -12.00 12.75 -18.74
CA LEU A 418 -10.66 12.67 -19.35
C LEU A 418 -9.93 14.01 -19.32
N CYS A 419 -10.64 15.12 -19.36
CA CYS A 419 -10.06 16.46 -19.26
C CYS A 419 -10.98 17.38 -18.46
N SER A 420 -10.42 18.40 -17.83
CA SER A 420 -11.15 19.41 -17.08
C SER A 420 -10.47 20.77 -17.17
N ALA A 421 -11.25 21.86 -17.07
CA ALA A 421 -10.73 23.20 -16.95
C ALA A 421 -11.66 24.11 -16.14
N PHE A 422 -11.07 25.01 -15.35
CA PHE A 422 -11.78 26.12 -14.75
C PHE A 422 -12.11 27.16 -15.83
N LEU A 423 -13.30 27.68 -15.78
CA LEU A 423 -13.67 28.84 -16.58
C LEU A 423 -13.29 30.13 -15.87
N PRO A 424 -13.07 31.21 -16.62
CA PRO A 424 -12.80 32.53 -16.04
C PRO A 424 -13.82 32.93 -14.98
N GLY A 425 -13.34 33.35 -13.81
CA GLY A 425 -14.17 33.66 -12.64
C GLY A 425 -14.27 32.52 -11.65
N ASP A 426 -13.63 31.38 -11.91
CA ASP A 426 -13.38 30.24 -10.98
C ASP A 426 -14.65 29.64 -10.33
N ARG A 427 -15.82 29.95 -10.87
CA ARG A 427 -17.10 29.47 -10.40
C ARG A 427 -17.55 28.18 -11.09
N ILE A 428 -17.20 28.03 -12.36
CA ILE A 428 -17.66 26.94 -13.20
C ILE A 428 -16.47 26.08 -13.62
N VAL A 429 -16.65 24.76 -13.55
CA VAL A 429 -15.71 23.77 -14.08
C VAL A 429 -16.34 23.08 -15.28
N LEU A 430 -15.56 22.98 -16.33
CA LEU A 430 -15.88 22.26 -17.53
C LEU A 430 -15.19 20.90 -17.48
N VAL A 431 -15.92 19.83 -17.79
CA VAL A 431 -15.42 18.46 -17.82
C VAL A 431 -15.73 17.82 -19.16
N GLY A 432 -14.71 17.29 -19.82
CA GLY A 432 -14.88 16.50 -21.03
C GLY A 432 -14.83 15.01 -20.71
N THR A 433 -15.81 14.28 -21.25
CA THR A 433 -16.01 12.87 -20.94
C THR A 433 -15.56 11.95 -22.07
N LYS A 434 -15.40 10.68 -21.75
CA LYS A 434 -15.10 9.63 -22.73
C LYS A 434 -16.24 9.37 -23.70
N THR A 435 -17.47 9.69 -23.34
CA THR A 435 -18.66 9.56 -24.20
C THR A 435 -18.82 10.69 -25.23
N GLY A 436 -17.95 11.71 -25.18
CA GLY A 436 -18.01 12.87 -26.04
C GLY A 436 -18.91 13.99 -25.51
N GLU A 437 -19.40 13.85 -24.29
CA GLU A 437 -20.20 14.83 -23.59
C GLU A 437 -19.32 15.88 -22.93
N LEU A 438 -19.76 17.12 -22.96
CA LEU A 438 -19.17 18.25 -22.26
C LEU A 438 -20.11 18.66 -21.13
N GLU A 439 -19.65 18.51 -19.90
CA GLU A 439 -20.45 18.77 -18.70
C GLU A 439 -19.99 20.07 -18.02
N LEU A 440 -20.95 20.95 -17.69
CA LEU A 440 -20.70 22.20 -16.98
C LEU A 440 -21.21 22.11 -15.55
N TYR A 441 -20.30 22.31 -14.58
CA TYR A 441 -20.61 22.28 -13.16
C TYR A 441 -20.44 23.64 -12.49
N ASP A 442 -21.44 24.07 -11.74
CA ASP A 442 -21.32 25.21 -10.84
C ASP A 442 -20.88 24.74 -9.46
N ILE A 443 -19.69 25.18 -9.05
CA ILE A 443 -19.09 24.83 -7.75
C ILE A 443 -19.90 25.42 -6.59
N SER A 444 -20.46 26.62 -6.78
CA SER A 444 -21.17 27.34 -5.71
C SER A 444 -22.48 26.65 -5.32
N THR A 445 -23.23 26.22 -6.31
CA THR A 445 -24.50 25.51 -6.13
C THR A 445 -24.36 24.01 -6.03
N SER A 446 -23.18 23.47 -6.39
CA SER A 446 -22.91 22.03 -6.48
C SER A 446 -23.86 21.31 -7.44
N THR A 447 -24.22 21.94 -8.55
CA THR A 447 -25.16 21.39 -9.54
C THR A 447 -24.55 21.34 -10.93
N LEU A 448 -25.00 20.36 -11.70
CA LEU A 448 -24.77 20.30 -13.14
C LEU A 448 -25.63 21.36 -13.82
N ILE A 449 -25.03 22.28 -14.56
CA ILE A 449 -25.73 23.36 -15.30
C ILE A 449 -26.29 22.80 -16.59
N GLU A 450 -25.44 22.19 -17.41
CA GLU A 450 -25.77 21.73 -18.77
C GLU A 450 -24.85 20.56 -19.17
N THR A 451 -25.38 19.62 -19.92
CA THR A 451 -24.63 18.57 -20.61
C THR A 451 -24.83 18.74 -22.11
N ILE A 452 -23.75 18.85 -22.86
CA ILE A 452 -23.78 19.09 -24.31
C ILE A 452 -23.06 17.90 -24.98
N GLN A 453 -23.74 17.25 -25.94
CA GLN A 453 -23.06 16.28 -26.81
C GLN A 453 -22.18 17.07 -27.80
N ALA A 454 -20.90 17.19 -27.41
CA ALA A 454 -19.96 18.01 -28.16
C ALA A 454 -19.34 17.22 -29.33
N HIS A 455 -19.01 15.96 -29.10
CA HIS A 455 -18.31 15.12 -30.07
C HIS A 455 -18.90 13.71 -30.13
N ASP A 456 -18.64 12.99 -31.22
CA ASP A 456 -19.07 11.59 -31.37
C ASP A 456 -18.05 10.61 -30.75
N GLY A 457 -16.86 11.08 -30.39
CA GLY A 457 -15.80 10.34 -29.77
C GLY A 457 -15.33 10.92 -28.43
N ALA A 458 -14.39 10.26 -27.77
CA ALA A 458 -13.84 10.70 -26.48
C ALA A 458 -13.19 12.09 -26.59
N ILE A 459 -13.48 12.99 -25.65
CA ILE A 459 -12.83 14.29 -25.54
C ILE A 459 -11.54 14.11 -24.74
N TRP A 460 -10.39 14.12 -25.44
CA TRP A 460 -9.09 13.92 -24.81
C TRP A 460 -8.54 15.18 -24.14
N THR A 461 -8.84 16.33 -24.71
CA THR A 461 -8.22 17.59 -24.31
C THR A 461 -9.19 18.75 -24.38
N LEU A 462 -8.95 19.72 -23.52
CA LEU A 462 -9.72 20.94 -23.40
C LEU A 462 -8.76 22.09 -23.09
N ALA A 463 -8.84 23.16 -23.85
CA ALA A 463 -8.03 24.35 -23.63
C ALA A 463 -8.90 25.60 -23.64
N VAL A 464 -8.73 26.43 -22.61
CA VAL A 464 -9.39 27.74 -22.51
C VAL A 464 -8.51 28.76 -23.24
N ASN A 465 -9.12 29.56 -24.11
CA ASN A 465 -8.38 30.64 -24.77
C ASN A 465 -7.96 31.70 -23.75
N PRO A 466 -6.73 32.26 -23.84
CA PRO A 466 -6.29 33.36 -22.99
C PRO A 466 -7.22 34.57 -22.93
N ASP A 467 -8.05 34.80 -23.97
CA ASP A 467 -9.08 35.85 -23.98
C ASP A 467 -10.23 35.62 -22.99
N GLY A 468 -10.35 34.41 -22.44
CA GLY A 468 -11.35 33.98 -21.46
C GLY A 468 -12.79 33.88 -22.04
N ARG A 469 -12.98 34.04 -23.37
CA ARG A 469 -14.31 34.05 -24.01
C ARG A 469 -14.63 32.77 -24.77
N SER A 470 -13.64 31.98 -25.06
CA SER A 470 -13.78 30.78 -25.87
C SER A 470 -12.97 29.60 -25.31
N VAL A 471 -13.45 28.40 -25.64
CA VAL A 471 -12.82 27.14 -25.30
C VAL A 471 -12.72 26.30 -26.55
N VAL A 472 -11.65 25.49 -26.62
CA VAL A 472 -11.48 24.50 -27.69
C VAL A 472 -11.43 23.11 -27.07
N THR A 473 -12.17 22.20 -27.70
CA THR A 473 -12.19 20.78 -27.35
C THR A 473 -11.59 19.96 -28.47
N GLY A 474 -10.73 18.99 -28.12
CA GLY A 474 -10.13 18.05 -29.06
C GLY A 474 -10.59 16.63 -28.77
N SER A 475 -10.95 15.91 -29.82
CA SER A 475 -11.56 14.59 -29.68
C SER A 475 -10.95 13.54 -30.60
N ALA A 476 -11.26 12.29 -30.28
CA ALA A 476 -11.01 11.11 -31.12
C ALA A 476 -11.84 11.07 -32.43
N ASP A 477 -12.81 11.98 -32.60
CA ASP A 477 -13.58 12.12 -33.84
C ASP A 477 -12.80 12.87 -34.95
N LYS A 478 -11.51 13.14 -34.74
CA LYS A 478 -10.63 13.86 -35.68
C LYS A 478 -11.03 15.30 -35.90
N SER A 479 -11.68 15.90 -34.91
CA SER A 479 -12.09 17.31 -34.96
C SER A 479 -11.66 18.07 -33.71
N ALA A 480 -11.38 19.35 -33.87
CA ALA A 480 -11.30 20.33 -32.82
C ALA A 480 -12.42 21.35 -32.96
N LYS A 481 -13.27 21.47 -31.96
CA LYS A 481 -14.43 22.34 -31.95
C LYS A 481 -14.24 23.53 -31.04
N PHE A 482 -14.64 24.72 -31.52
CA PHE A 482 -14.49 25.98 -30.80
C PHE A 482 -15.85 26.40 -30.23
N TRP A 483 -15.87 26.66 -28.94
CA TRP A 483 -17.06 27.02 -28.18
C TRP A 483 -16.91 28.43 -27.63
N ARG A 484 -17.99 29.19 -27.69
CA ARG A 484 -18.06 30.54 -27.13
C ARG A 484 -19.04 30.56 -25.97
N PHE A 485 -18.72 31.33 -24.95
CA PHE A 485 -19.59 31.54 -23.79
C PHE A 485 -20.56 32.69 -24.10
N ASP A 486 -21.86 32.40 -24.08
CA ASP A 486 -22.93 33.39 -24.20
C ASP A 486 -23.79 33.33 -22.93
N ILE A 487 -24.14 34.53 -22.40
CA ILE A 487 -25.01 34.64 -21.25
C ILE A 487 -26.43 34.83 -21.80
N VAL A 488 -27.27 33.83 -21.56
CA VAL A 488 -28.67 33.85 -21.99
C VAL A 488 -29.54 34.11 -20.77
N GLU A 489 -30.50 35.05 -20.92
CA GLU A 489 -31.51 35.30 -19.89
C GLU A 489 -32.67 34.32 -20.11
N GLU A 490 -32.87 33.40 -19.17
CA GLU A 490 -33.98 32.46 -19.16
C GLU A 490 -35.03 32.90 -18.15
N ASN A 491 -36.32 32.89 -18.58
CA ASN A 491 -37.44 33.13 -17.70
C ASN A 491 -37.67 31.92 -16.77
N ILE A 492 -37.74 32.14 -15.47
CA ILE A 492 -38.07 31.07 -14.52
C ILE A 492 -39.56 30.67 -14.73
N PRO A 493 -39.83 29.37 -15.01
CA PRO A 493 -41.22 28.91 -15.20
C PRO A 493 -42.09 29.26 -13.99
N GLY A 494 -43.22 29.95 -14.23
CA GLY A 494 -44.16 30.36 -13.16
C GLY A 494 -43.83 31.67 -12.46
N THR A 495 -42.77 32.40 -12.86
CA THR A 495 -42.43 33.73 -12.28
C THR A 495 -42.08 34.70 -13.40
N ARG A 496 -42.19 36.02 -13.11
CA ARG A 496 -41.75 37.08 -14.03
C ARG A 496 -40.25 37.43 -13.87
N ARG A 497 -39.51 36.60 -13.21
CA ARG A 497 -38.06 36.82 -12.97
C ARG A 497 -37.25 36.12 -14.03
N THR A 498 -36.21 36.79 -14.52
CA THR A 498 -35.21 36.24 -15.43
C THR A 498 -33.98 35.82 -14.63
N THR A 499 -33.38 34.69 -14.99
CA THR A 499 -32.03 34.25 -14.47
C THR A 499 -31.07 34.24 -15.64
N GLN A 500 -29.85 34.69 -15.37
CA GLN A 500 -28.77 34.62 -16.36
C GLN A 500 -28.13 33.21 -16.26
N ARG A 501 -28.14 32.49 -17.38
CA ARG A 501 -27.56 31.18 -17.52
C ARG A 501 -26.45 31.21 -18.56
N LEU A 502 -25.31 30.60 -18.23
CA LEU A 502 -24.22 30.42 -19.18
C LEU A 502 -24.60 29.31 -20.17
N LYS A 503 -24.46 29.58 -21.45
CA LYS A 503 -24.66 28.62 -22.52
C LYS A 503 -23.43 28.59 -23.42
N LEU A 504 -23.04 27.38 -23.85
CA LEU A 504 -21.98 27.16 -24.82
C LEU A 504 -22.55 27.02 -26.22
N ASN A 505 -22.06 27.88 -27.14
CA ASN A 505 -22.43 27.81 -28.54
C ASN A 505 -21.18 27.46 -29.38
N GLN A 506 -21.32 26.43 -30.23
CA GLN A 506 -20.28 26.05 -31.18
C GLN A 506 -20.14 27.14 -32.25
N THR A 507 -18.92 27.63 -32.46
CA THR A 507 -18.64 28.70 -33.42
C THR A 507 -17.91 28.22 -34.66
N ARG A 508 -16.89 27.41 -34.48
CA ARG A 508 -16.01 26.91 -35.54
C ARG A 508 -15.65 25.44 -35.31
N GLU A 509 -15.28 24.76 -36.39
CA GLU A 509 -14.79 23.40 -36.36
C GLU A 509 -13.54 23.30 -37.24
N LEU A 510 -12.50 22.66 -36.73
CA LEU A 510 -11.27 22.33 -37.46
C LEU A 510 -11.20 20.81 -37.59
N LYS A 511 -11.26 20.28 -38.82
CA LYS A 511 -11.08 18.89 -39.11
C LYS A 511 -9.61 18.58 -39.35
N VAL A 512 -9.13 17.54 -38.67
CA VAL A 512 -7.72 17.07 -38.69
C VAL A 512 -7.69 15.68 -39.31
N ALA A 513 -6.50 15.25 -39.73
CA ALA A 513 -6.33 13.95 -40.38
C ALA A 513 -6.50 12.76 -39.43
N ASP A 514 -6.19 12.94 -38.12
CA ASP A 514 -6.22 11.88 -37.13
C ASP A 514 -6.68 12.41 -35.75
N ASP A 515 -6.81 11.51 -34.76
CA ASP A 515 -7.31 11.82 -33.43
C ASP A 515 -6.47 12.93 -32.75
N VAL A 516 -7.13 13.87 -32.09
CA VAL A 516 -6.50 14.96 -31.35
C VAL A 516 -6.26 14.53 -29.92
N LEU A 517 -4.99 14.44 -29.50
CA LEU A 517 -4.61 14.00 -28.16
C LEU A 517 -4.40 15.16 -27.17
N SER A 518 -3.77 16.25 -27.62
CA SER A 518 -3.54 17.42 -26.77
C SER A 518 -3.68 18.73 -27.55
N LEU A 519 -4.11 19.78 -26.85
CA LEU A 519 -4.29 21.13 -27.34
C LEU A 519 -3.63 22.12 -26.39
N CYS A 520 -2.96 23.14 -26.95
CA CYS A 520 -2.42 24.23 -26.16
C CYS A 520 -2.50 25.55 -26.96
N PHE A 521 -2.97 26.61 -26.31
CA PHE A 521 -2.85 27.96 -26.85
C PHE A 521 -1.51 28.58 -26.50
N SER A 522 -0.97 29.41 -27.38
CA SER A 522 0.11 30.31 -26.99
C SER A 522 -0.40 31.34 -25.98
N PRO A 523 0.40 31.75 -24.97
CA PRO A 523 -0.02 32.76 -24.00
C PRO A 523 -0.44 34.11 -24.62
N ASP A 524 0.09 34.45 -25.78
CA ASP A 524 -0.29 35.65 -26.57
C ASP A 524 -1.61 35.49 -27.36
N GLY A 525 -2.21 34.31 -27.36
CA GLY A 525 -3.48 33.99 -28.01
C GLY A 525 -3.44 33.87 -29.54
N LYS A 526 -2.26 34.01 -30.18
CA LYS A 526 -2.12 34.01 -31.64
C LYS A 526 -2.05 32.61 -32.24
N LEU A 527 -1.42 31.68 -31.56
CA LEU A 527 -1.18 30.34 -32.07
C LEU A 527 -1.95 29.28 -31.28
N LEU A 528 -2.35 28.23 -31.97
CA LEU A 528 -2.94 27.03 -31.41
C LEU A 528 -2.13 25.82 -31.85
N ALA A 529 -1.55 25.11 -30.92
CA ALA A 529 -0.84 23.86 -31.17
C ALA A 529 -1.74 22.66 -30.86
N LEU A 530 -1.73 21.68 -31.75
CA LEU A 530 -2.42 20.42 -31.56
C LEU A 530 -1.46 19.24 -31.78
N SER A 531 -1.51 18.21 -30.92
CA SER A 531 -0.91 16.91 -31.21
C SER A 531 -1.95 15.95 -31.78
N THR A 532 -1.51 15.18 -32.75
CA THR A 532 -2.31 14.18 -33.42
C THR A 532 -1.69 12.78 -33.23
N LEU A 533 -2.53 11.75 -33.34
CA LEU A 533 -2.10 10.34 -33.17
C LEU A 533 -1.06 9.92 -34.22
N ASP A 534 -0.92 10.69 -35.30
CA ASP A 534 0.08 10.50 -36.38
C ASP A 534 1.52 10.86 -35.97
N ASN A 535 1.83 11.02 -34.70
CA ASN A 535 3.12 11.40 -34.12
C ASN A 535 3.60 12.81 -34.48
N THR A 536 2.72 13.67 -35.01
CA THR A 536 3.07 15.03 -35.41
C THR A 536 2.38 16.06 -34.51
N VAL A 537 2.98 17.24 -34.43
CA VAL A 537 2.37 18.39 -33.80
C VAL A 537 2.14 19.46 -34.88
N LYS A 538 0.93 19.95 -34.97
CA LYS A 538 0.52 20.96 -35.94
C LYS A 538 0.20 22.26 -35.22
N VAL A 539 0.80 23.34 -35.67
CA VAL A 539 0.59 24.68 -35.12
C VAL A 539 -0.22 25.49 -36.12
N TYR A 540 -1.33 26.07 -35.67
CA TYR A 540 -2.24 26.88 -36.47
C TYR A 540 -2.31 28.30 -35.96
N PHE A 541 -2.62 29.27 -36.87
CA PHE A 541 -3.03 30.60 -36.43
C PHE A 541 -4.45 30.54 -35.86
N ASN A 542 -4.64 31.04 -34.64
CA ASN A 542 -5.94 30.97 -33.95
C ASN A 542 -7.08 31.72 -34.73
N ASP A 543 -6.78 32.86 -35.34
CA ASP A 543 -7.76 33.66 -36.04
C ASP A 543 -8.24 33.01 -37.35
N SER A 544 -7.31 32.57 -38.18
CA SER A 544 -7.58 32.08 -39.53
C SER A 544 -7.68 30.56 -39.65
N LEU A 545 -7.25 29.81 -38.60
CA LEU A 545 -7.12 28.37 -38.61
C LEU A 545 -6.27 27.82 -39.78
N LYS A 546 -5.33 28.65 -40.28
CA LYS A 546 -4.35 28.23 -41.28
C LYS A 546 -3.18 27.56 -40.62
N LEU A 547 -2.69 26.47 -41.21
CA LEU A 547 -1.52 25.76 -40.75
C LEU A 547 -0.30 26.69 -40.85
N PHE A 548 0.44 26.82 -39.75
CA PHE A 548 1.66 27.59 -39.67
C PHE A 548 2.89 26.70 -39.72
N LEU A 549 3.00 25.73 -38.77
CA LEU A 549 4.14 24.80 -38.68
C LEU A 549 3.65 23.38 -38.47
N THR A 550 4.46 22.42 -38.91
CA THR A 550 4.29 21.02 -38.56
C THR A 550 5.63 20.49 -38.01
N LEU A 551 5.58 19.99 -36.78
CA LEU A 551 6.76 19.47 -36.07
C LEU A 551 6.81 17.94 -36.23
N TYR A 552 7.89 17.45 -36.80
CA TYR A 552 8.13 16.03 -37.07
C TYR A 552 9.35 15.54 -36.27
N GLY A 553 9.29 14.32 -35.76
CA GLY A 553 10.45 13.71 -35.14
C GLY A 553 10.21 12.67 -34.07
N HIS A 554 9.05 12.70 -33.42
CA HIS A 554 8.67 11.66 -32.47
C HIS A 554 8.38 10.34 -33.19
N LYS A 555 8.78 9.22 -32.56
CA LYS A 555 8.55 7.85 -33.09
C LYS A 555 7.19 7.28 -32.70
N LEU A 556 6.62 7.76 -31.62
CA LEU A 556 5.33 7.37 -31.07
C LEU A 556 4.44 8.60 -30.85
N PRO A 557 3.15 8.45 -30.62
CA PRO A 557 2.23 9.56 -30.45
C PRO A 557 2.66 10.59 -29.39
N VAL A 558 2.45 11.86 -29.71
CA VAL A 558 2.70 12.97 -28.80
C VAL A 558 1.51 13.13 -27.86
N LEU A 559 1.70 12.86 -26.56
CA LEU A 559 0.64 12.81 -25.59
C LEU A 559 0.26 14.18 -25.02
N ASN A 560 1.23 15.08 -24.87
CA ASN A 560 0.97 16.42 -24.35
C ASN A 560 1.93 17.46 -24.94
N ILE A 561 1.49 18.72 -24.91
CA ILE A 561 2.18 19.88 -25.45
C ILE A 561 2.10 21.03 -24.44
N SER A 562 3.19 21.77 -24.29
CA SER A 562 3.21 23.01 -23.53
C SER A 562 4.00 24.09 -24.27
N ILE A 563 3.53 25.33 -24.23
CA ILE A 563 4.18 26.49 -24.82
C ILE A 563 4.73 27.36 -23.70
N SER A 564 5.95 27.89 -23.89
CA SER A 564 6.60 28.79 -22.94
C SER A 564 5.85 30.11 -22.77
N ALA A 565 6.03 30.78 -21.63
CA ALA A 565 5.34 32.02 -21.30
C ALA A 565 5.64 33.15 -22.30
N ASP A 566 6.82 33.17 -22.90
CA ASP A 566 7.25 34.11 -23.93
C ASP A 566 6.76 33.73 -25.36
N SER A 567 6.06 32.62 -25.52
CA SER A 567 5.56 32.11 -26.80
C SER A 567 6.65 31.82 -27.85
N LYS A 568 7.91 31.59 -27.43
CA LYS A 568 9.05 31.28 -28.33
C LYS A 568 9.34 29.78 -28.41
N LEU A 569 9.15 29.03 -27.33
CA LEU A 569 9.45 27.61 -27.25
C LEU A 569 8.19 26.77 -27.11
N ILE A 570 8.23 25.57 -27.66
CA ILE A 570 7.21 24.54 -27.44
C ILE A 570 7.87 23.25 -27.00
N ALA A 571 7.43 22.69 -25.89
CA ALA A 571 7.86 21.39 -25.41
C ALA A 571 6.80 20.35 -25.76
N THR A 572 7.24 19.20 -26.23
CA THR A 572 6.40 18.07 -26.62
C THR A 572 6.86 16.82 -25.89
N CYS A 573 5.93 16.06 -25.35
CA CYS A 573 6.22 14.77 -24.74
C CYS A 573 5.48 13.64 -25.46
N SER A 574 6.12 12.50 -25.54
CA SER A 574 5.63 11.36 -26.29
C SER A 574 5.72 10.05 -25.51
N ALA A 575 4.98 9.06 -25.98
CA ALA A 575 5.10 7.68 -25.54
C ALA A 575 6.48 7.05 -25.88
N ASP A 576 7.31 7.72 -26.69
CA ASP A 576 8.68 7.29 -27.03
C ASP A 576 9.71 7.57 -25.92
N LYS A 577 9.25 7.98 -24.72
CA LYS A 577 10.06 8.27 -23.51
C LYS A 577 10.93 9.54 -23.62
N ASN A 578 10.79 10.26 -24.71
CA ASN A 578 11.57 11.48 -24.97
C ASN A 578 10.71 12.72 -24.78
N VAL A 579 11.37 13.79 -24.36
CA VAL A 579 10.86 15.15 -24.44
C VAL A 579 11.68 15.89 -25.49
N ARG A 580 11.00 16.70 -26.30
CA ARG A 580 11.61 17.55 -27.30
C ARG A 580 11.21 18.99 -27.08
N VAL A 581 12.15 19.87 -27.27
CA VAL A 581 11.95 21.33 -27.24
C VAL A 581 12.21 21.89 -28.63
N TRP A 582 11.27 22.68 -29.12
CA TRP A 582 11.25 23.25 -30.46
C TRP A 582 11.14 24.77 -30.41
N GLY A 583 11.72 25.46 -31.36
CA GLY A 583 11.45 26.87 -31.61
C GLY A 583 10.12 27.06 -32.36
N LEU A 584 9.29 27.99 -31.89
CA LEU A 584 8.00 28.30 -32.55
C LEU A 584 8.16 29.23 -33.78
N ASP A 585 9.33 29.86 -33.96
CA ASP A 585 9.57 30.75 -35.08
C ASP A 585 9.74 29.98 -36.39
N PHE A 586 10.56 28.94 -36.40
CA PHE A 586 10.91 28.14 -37.59
C PHE A 586 10.54 26.67 -37.48
N GLY A 587 10.15 26.15 -36.30
CA GLY A 587 9.83 24.77 -36.08
C GLY A 587 11.07 23.86 -35.99
N ASP A 588 12.24 24.39 -35.70
CA ASP A 588 13.48 23.68 -35.50
C ASP A 588 13.50 22.97 -34.14
N CYS A 589 14.06 21.77 -34.10
CA CYS A 589 14.22 21.02 -32.86
C CYS A 589 15.50 21.43 -32.16
N HIS A 590 15.40 22.20 -31.08
CA HIS A 590 16.54 22.66 -30.30
C HIS A 590 17.22 21.45 -29.61
N LYS A 591 16.45 20.61 -28.94
CA LYS A 591 16.96 19.41 -28.28
C LYS A 591 15.91 18.31 -28.20
N ALA A 592 16.38 17.08 -28.28
CA ALA A 592 15.64 15.88 -27.93
C ALA A 592 16.42 15.15 -26.84
N PHE A 593 15.80 14.85 -25.73
CA PHE A 593 16.45 14.14 -24.62
C PHE A 593 15.57 13.03 -24.07
N PHE A 594 16.23 11.98 -23.61
CA PHE A 594 15.58 10.87 -22.94
C PHE A 594 15.20 11.33 -21.52
N ALA A 595 13.90 11.44 -21.28
CA ALA A 595 13.42 11.99 -20.02
C ALA A 595 13.14 10.90 -18.99
N HIS A 596 12.46 9.83 -19.37
CA HIS A 596 11.92 8.84 -18.43
C HIS A 596 12.09 7.41 -18.96
N GLN A 597 11.96 6.45 -18.03
CA GLN A 597 12.04 5.02 -18.38
C GLN A 597 10.76 4.47 -19.03
N ASP A 598 9.64 5.19 -18.89
CA ASP A 598 8.35 4.86 -19.52
C ASP A 598 7.75 6.09 -20.21
N SER A 599 6.56 5.94 -20.78
CA SER A 599 5.85 7.00 -21.53
C SER A 599 5.72 8.29 -20.73
N VAL A 600 6.06 9.42 -21.33
CA VAL A 600 5.88 10.73 -20.72
C VAL A 600 4.46 11.21 -20.97
N MET A 601 3.69 11.35 -19.90
CA MET A 601 2.26 11.66 -19.99
C MET A 601 1.99 13.14 -20.13
N GLN A 602 2.72 13.97 -19.38
CA GLN A 602 2.55 15.41 -19.42
C GLN A 602 3.87 16.17 -19.32
N VAL A 603 3.91 17.32 -19.94
CA VAL A 603 4.99 18.31 -19.87
C VAL A 603 4.38 19.69 -19.66
N ALA A 604 4.99 20.53 -18.84
CA ALA A 604 4.55 21.90 -18.65
C ALA A 604 5.72 22.82 -18.35
N PHE A 605 5.76 23.97 -19.02
CA PHE A 605 6.68 25.07 -18.66
C PHE A 605 6.16 25.80 -17.43
N ILE A 606 7.05 26.26 -16.59
CA ILE A 606 6.70 27.15 -15.49
C ILE A 606 6.28 28.50 -16.09
N PRO A 607 5.09 29.00 -15.75
CA PRO A 607 4.70 30.36 -16.10
C PRO A 607 5.53 31.34 -15.26
N HIS A 608 6.42 32.11 -15.89
CA HIS A 608 7.24 33.09 -15.18
C HIS A 608 6.47 34.39 -14.88
N PRO A 609 6.67 34.98 -13.70
CA PRO A 609 6.45 36.39 -13.50
C PRO A 609 7.49 37.19 -14.31
N VAL A 610 7.03 38.18 -14.97
CA VAL A 610 7.73 39.03 -15.98
C VAL A 610 9.00 39.71 -15.47
N GLU A 611 9.39 39.58 -14.21
CA GLU A 611 10.43 40.36 -13.54
C GLU A 611 11.76 39.64 -13.26
N GLN A 612 11.86 38.32 -13.48
CA GLN A 612 13.08 37.56 -13.22
C GLN A 612 13.59 36.90 -14.50
N GLU A 613 14.92 37.06 -14.72
CA GLU A 613 15.72 36.54 -15.82
C GLU A 613 15.09 35.33 -16.58
N GLU A 614 15.06 35.46 -17.92
CA GLU A 614 14.49 34.53 -18.91
C GLU A 614 14.98 33.08 -18.81
N LYS A 615 14.76 32.41 -17.68
CA LYS A 615 15.08 31.00 -17.54
C LYS A 615 13.83 30.16 -17.78
N HIS A 616 13.92 29.31 -18.78
CA HIS A 616 12.84 28.36 -19.07
C HIS A 616 13.01 27.08 -18.24
N THR A 617 12.18 26.87 -17.24
CA THR A 617 12.15 25.60 -16.50
C THR A 617 10.91 24.81 -16.92
N LEU A 618 11.06 23.52 -17.14
CA LEU A 618 9.96 22.65 -17.50
C LEU A 618 9.89 21.42 -16.57
N PHE A 619 8.68 20.95 -16.34
CA PHE A 619 8.41 19.71 -15.63
C PHE A 619 7.91 18.63 -16.59
N SER A 620 8.30 17.39 -16.34
CA SER A 620 7.80 16.22 -17.07
C SER A 620 7.32 15.16 -16.09
N ALA A 621 6.12 14.66 -16.32
CA ALA A 621 5.49 13.60 -15.54
C ALA A 621 5.31 12.35 -16.40
N SER A 622 5.64 11.20 -15.86
CA SER A 622 5.66 9.95 -16.60
C SER A 622 4.83 8.85 -15.94
N LYS A 623 4.58 7.82 -16.74
CA LYS A 623 3.95 6.58 -16.34
C LYS A 623 4.79 5.75 -15.35
N ASP A 624 6.10 6.01 -15.24
CA ASP A 624 7.01 5.43 -14.25
C ASP A 624 6.76 5.92 -12.80
N GLY A 625 5.82 6.85 -12.60
CA GLY A 625 5.51 7.43 -11.28
C GLY A 625 6.46 8.55 -10.85
N VAL A 626 7.38 8.96 -11.71
CA VAL A 626 8.40 9.96 -11.42
C VAL A 626 8.04 11.30 -12.06
N LEU A 627 8.24 12.38 -11.30
CA LEU A 627 8.21 13.75 -11.80
C LEU A 627 9.65 14.25 -11.90
N LYS A 628 10.02 14.92 -12.98
CA LYS A 628 11.35 15.51 -13.16
C LYS A 628 11.25 16.97 -13.55
N SER A 629 12.18 17.77 -13.04
CA SER A 629 12.38 19.17 -13.45
C SER A 629 13.62 19.30 -14.34
N TRP A 630 13.52 20.15 -15.35
CA TRP A 630 14.54 20.35 -16.37
C TRP A 630 14.79 21.82 -16.59
N ASP A 631 16.05 22.17 -16.83
CA ASP A 631 16.39 23.48 -17.38
C ASP A 631 16.09 23.47 -18.90
N GLY A 632 15.17 24.34 -19.33
CA GLY A 632 14.73 24.41 -20.72
C GLY A 632 15.76 25.06 -21.67
N ASP A 633 16.77 25.75 -21.14
CA ASP A 633 17.81 26.43 -21.93
C ASP A 633 19.05 25.55 -22.05
N LYS A 634 19.49 24.93 -20.94
CA LYS A 634 20.63 24.00 -20.90
C LYS A 634 20.27 22.58 -21.22
N PHE A 635 18.98 22.21 -21.09
CA PHE A 635 18.44 20.86 -21.29
C PHE A 635 19.03 19.81 -20.33
N GLU A 636 19.34 20.25 -19.12
CA GLU A 636 19.84 19.39 -18.05
C GLU A 636 18.77 19.09 -17.02
N GLN A 637 18.81 17.90 -16.43
CA GLN A 637 17.94 17.54 -15.32
C GLN A 637 18.36 18.35 -14.09
N ILE A 638 17.41 19.04 -13.46
CA ILE A 638 17.61 19.76 -12.22
C ILE A 638 17.35 18.84 -11.04
N GLN A 639 16.18 18.22 -10.98
CA GLN A 639 15.77 17.40 -9.84
C GLN A 639 14.81 16.30 -10.26
N LYS A 640 14.85 15.21 -9.51
CA LYS A 640 13.93 14.07 -9.63
C LYS A 640 13.06 14.01 -8.38
N PHE A 641 11.76 13.81 -8.56
CA PHE A 641 10.79 13.71 -7.48
C PHE A 641 10.14 12.34 -7.51
N ASP A 642 10.50 11.50 -6.57
CA ASP A 642 9.90 10.20 -6.34
C ASP A 642 8.84 10.32 -5.23
N GLY A 643 7.71 9.67 -5.40
CA GLY A 643 6.67 9.71 -4.36
C GLY A 643 5.37 9.04 -4.74
N HIS A 644 5.01 8.99 -6.01
CA HIS A 644 3.85 8.25 -6.46
C HIS A 644 4.14 6.75 -6.55
N HIS A 645 3.15 5.94 -6.16
CA HIS A 645 3.23 4.48 -6.23
C HIS A 645 2.61 3.90 -7.51
N GLY A 646 2.20 4.74 -8.41
CA GLY A 646 1.58 4.37 -9.68
C GLY A 646 1.80 5.42 -10.76
N GLU A 647 1.28 5.14 -11.93
CA GLU A 647 1.37 5.99 -13.11
C GLU A 647 0.85 7.41 -12.86
N ILE A 648 1.61 8.45 -13.19
CA ILE A 648 1.15 9.83 -13.13
C ILE A 648 0.36 10.12 -14.41
N TRP A 649 -0.90 10.51 -14.26
CA TRP A 649 -1.78 10.80 -15.39
C TRP A 649 -1.94 12.29 -15.67
N ALA A 650 -1.95 13.09 -14.61
CA ALA A 650 -2.20 14.52 -14.72
C ALA A 650 -1.24 15.34 -13.86
N MET A 651 -0.82 16.48 -14.39
CA MET A 651 0.01 17.47 -13.74
C MET A 651 -0.53 18.86 -14.03
N THR A 652 -0.50 19.75 -13.07
CA THR A 652 -0.79 21.18 -13.24
C THR A 652 0.16 22.01 -12.43
N LEU A 653 0.48 23.19 -12.94
CA LEU A 653 1.41 24.14 -12.31
C LEU A 653 0.62 25.34 -11.76
N SER A 654 1.09 25.86 -10.63
CA SER A 654 0.64 27.14 -10.10
C SER A 654 1.03 28.26 -11.06
N ARG A 655 0.22 29.31 -11.15
CA ARG A 655 0.54 30.51 -11.92
C ARG A 655 1.76 31.25 -11.39
N THR A 656 1.98 31.18 -10.09
CA THR A 656 3.19 31.75 -9.45
C THR A 656 4.44 30.90 -9.68
N GLY A 657 4.30 29.65 -10.17
CA GLY A 657 5.40 28.71 -10.31
C GLY A 657 5.90 28.10 -8.99
N GLU A 658 5.26 28.43 -7.85
CA GLU A 658 5.69 27.99 -6.52
C GLU A 658 5.29 26.56 -6.20
N SER A 659 4.31 26.00 -6.90
CA SER A 659 3.85 24.65 -6.66
C SER A 659 3.49 23.89 -7.93
N VAL A 660 3.78 22.59 -7.89
CA VAL A 660 3.40 21.61 -8.90
C VAL A 660 2.45 20.61 -8.27
N ILE A 661 1.36 20.29 -8.94
CA ILE A 661 0.36 19.34 -8.45
C ILE A 661 0.29 18.18 -9.42
N THR A 662 0.43 16.98 -8.90
CA THR A 662 0.41 15.73 -9.67
C THR A 662 -0.70 14.80 -9.18
N ALA A 663 -1.31 14.08 -10.09
CA ALA A 663 -2.31 13.07 -9.81
C ALA A 663 -1.97 11.75 -10.50
N SER A 664 -2.16 10.67 -9.78
CA SER A 664 -1.71 9.35 -10.17
C SER A 664 -2.83 8.31 -10.18
N HIS A 665 -2.50 7.15 -10.77
CA HIS A 665 -3.30 5.94 -10.71
C HIS A 665 -3.47 5.41 -9.27
N ASP A 666 -2.54 5.73 -8.38
CA ASP A 666 -2.61 5.40 -6.94
C ASP A 666 -3.73 6.14 -6.19
N LYS A 667 -4.52 6.96 -6.90
CA LYS A 667 -5.64 7.77 -6.40
C LYS A 667 -5.22 8.93 -5.49
N SER A 668 -3.93 9.16 -5.34
CA SER A 668 -3.38 10.28 -4.58
C SER A 668 -3.19 11.52 -5.45
N ILE A 669 -3.32 12.68 -4.82
CA ILE A 669 -2.97 13.97 -5.38
C ILE A 669 -1.86 14.52 -4.51
N ARG A 670 -0.72 14.88 -5.10
CA ARG A 670 0.44 15.41 -4.40
C ARG A 670 0.72 16.82 -4.81
N VAL A 671 1.01 17.65 -3.83
CA VAL A 671 1.42 19.05 -4.01
C VAL A 671 2.89 19.15 -3.67
N TRP A 672 3.68 19.56 -4.64
CA TRP A 672 5.11 19.80 -4.52
C TRP A 672 5.31 21.32 -4.45
N ALA A 673 5.85 21.80 -3.38
CA ALA A 673 6.12 23.23 -3.18
C ALA A 673 7.61 23.52 -3.24
N VAL A 674 7.95 24.73 -3.67
CA VAL A 674 9.34 25.22 -3.63
C VAL A 674 9.77 25.31 -2.18
N GLY A 675 10.92 24.70 -1.85
CA GLY A 675 11.56 24.79 -0.54
C GLY A 675 12.55 25.93 -0.48
N ASP A 676 13.03 26.24 0.72
CA ASP A 676 14.04 27.28 0.95
C ASP A 676 15.47 26.77 0.74
N ASP A 677 15.65 25.46 0.54
CA ASP A 677 16.96 24.84 0.38
C ASP A 677 17.54 25.09 -1.00
N LEU A 678 18.78 25.54 -1.05
CA LEU A 678 19.52 25.73 -2.28
C LEU A 678 20.00 24.37 -2.80
N ILE A 679 19.71 24.08 -4.05
CA ILE A 679 20.15 22.85 -4.72
C ILE A 679 21.41 23.13 -5.52
N PHE A 680 22.46 22.38 -5.24
CA PHE A 680 23.68 22.35 -6.02
C PHE A 680 23.63 21.16 -6.98
N LEU A 681 23.56 21.44 -8.29
CA LEU A 681 23.39 20.40 -9.33
C LEU A 681 24.50 19.34 -9.33
N GLU A 682 25.71 19.72 -8.93
CA GLU A 682 26.83 18.77 -8.84
C GLU A 682 26.66 17.81 -7.67
N GLU A 683 26.25 18.30 -6.51
CA GLU A 683 25.99 17.46 -5.32
C GLU A 683 24.82 16.52 -5.55
N GLU A 684 23.78 16.97 -6.26
CA GLU A 684 22.63 16.13 -6.60
C GLU A 684 23.03 14.98 -7.56
N ARG A 685 23.89 15.27 -8.54
CA ARG A 685 24.41 14.23 -9.45
C ARG A 685 25.32 13.25 -8.72
N GLU A 686 26.16 13.73 -7.82
CA GLU A 686 27.02 12.87 -7.00
C GLU A 686 26.15 11.95 -6.11
N ARG A 687 25.11 12.50 -5.48
CA ARG A 687 24.16 11.72 -4.68
C ARG A 687 23.43 10.66 -5.50
N GLU A 688 22.94 10.99 -6.70
CA GLU A 688 22.30 10.00 -7.59
C GLU A 688 23.29 8.89 -8.00
N LEU A 689 24.57 9.23 -8.24
CA LEU A 689 25.60 8.26 -8.54
C LEU A 689 25.94 7.38 -7.34
N GLU A 690 26.02 7.96 -6.15
CA GLU A 690 26.21 7.22 -4.89
C GLU A 690 25.04 6.26 -4.63
N GLU A 691 23.79 6.72 -4.74
CA GLU A 691 22.59 5.88 -4.60
C GLU A 691 22.59 4.70 -5.60
N MET A 692 22.96 4.95 -6.86
CA MET A 692 23.08 3.87 -7.85
C MET A 692 24.20 2.89 -7.52
N HIS A 693 25.34 3.40 -7.04
CA HIS A 693 26.46 2.57 -6.63
C HIS A 693 26.11 1.74 -5.40
N GLU A 694 25.46 2.33 -4.40
CA GLU A 694 24.97 1.64 -3.21
C GLU A 694 23.93 0.56 -3.56
N ALA A 695 22.99 0.87 -4.44
CA ALA A 695 22.00 -0.11 -4.91
C ALA A 695 22.67 -1.29 -5.64
N THR A 696 23.72 -1.01 -6.43
CA THR A 696 24.49 -2.05 -7.14
C THR A 696 25.29 -2.91 -6.17
N LEU A 697 25.93 -2.29 -5.16
CA LEU A 697 26.65 -3.02 -4.11
C LEU A 697 25.70 -3.88 -3.29
N ALA A 698 24.52 -3.35 -2.90
CA ALA A 698 23.51 -4.13 -2.19
C ALA A 698 23.02 -5.34 -2.99
N GLN A 699 22.82 -5.18 -4.31
CA GLN A 699 22.44 -6.30 -5.19
C GLN A 699 23.56 -7.36 -5.31
N ASN A 700 24.83 -6.92 -5.35
CA ASN A 700 25.98 -7.84 -5.41
C ASN A 700 26.12 -8.60 -4.10
N LEU A 701 26.01 -7.93 -2.96
CA LEU A 701 26.04 -8.58 -1.63
C LEU A 701 24.90 -9.60 -1.47
N ASP A 702 23.70 -9.27 -1.96
CA ASP A 702 22.55 -10.19 -1.96
C ASP A 702 22.78 -11.40 -2.88
N ARG A 703 23.57 -11.24 -3.92
CA ARG A 703 23.91 -12.30 -4.88
C ARG A 703 24.99 -13.23 -4.29
N ASP A 704 26.05 -12.66 -3.72
CA ASP A 704 27.12 -13.40 -3.09
C ASP A 704 26.62 -14.20 -1.88
N ALA A 705 25.72 -13.61 -1.06
CA ALA A 705 25.06 -14.31 0.04
C ALA A 705 24.16 -15.49 -0.41
N ARG A 706 23.64 -15.45 -1.66
CA ARG A 706 22.88 -16.59 -2.22
C ARG A 706 23.76 -17.74 -2.68
N ASP A 707 24.95 -17.43 -3.17
CA ASP A 707 25.88 -18.42 -3.71
C ASP A 707 26.63 -19.15 -2.58
N GLU A 708 26.77 -18.55 -1.41
CA GLU A 708 27.40 -19.12 -0.22
C GLU A 708 26.46 -19.91 0.70
N GLU A 709 25.12 -19.70 0.60
CA GLU A 709 24.14 -20.43 1.42
C GLU A 709 23.72 -21.73 0.70
N ASP A 710 23.90 -22.87 1.36
CA ASP A 710 23.36 -24.16 0.93
C ASP A 710 21.85 -24.01 0.67
N GLN A 711 21.43 -24.19 -0.60
CA GLN A 711 20.03 -23.97 -1.04
C GLN A 711 19.03 -24.94 -0.36
N ASP A 712 19.53 -25.99 0.30
CA ASP A 712 18.73 -27.02 0.97
C ASP A 712 18.60 -26.82 2.49
N ALA A 713 19.20 -25.78 3.06
CA ALA A 713 19.07 -25.50 4.50
C ALA A 713 17.70 -24.91 4.86
N GLU A 714 16.96 -25.57 5.77
CA GLU A 714 15.66 -25.10 6.26
C GLU A 714 15.77 -23.80 7.09
N VAL A 715 16.94 -23.52 7.63
CA VAL A 715 17.24 -22.35 8.46
C VAL A 715 18.42 -21.59 7.86
N ALA A 716 18.29 -20.29 7.76
CA ALA A 716 19.31 -19.40 7.24
C ALA A 716 19.57 -18.22 8.18
N ALA A 717 20.64 -17.45 7.92
CA ALA A 717 20.92 -16.23 8.64
C ALA A 717 19.71 -15.28 8.59
N ALA A 718 19.27 -14.82 9.74
CA ALA A 718 18.04 -14.04 9.88
C ALA A 718 18.18 -12.60 9.35
N SER A 719 19.36 -12.01 9.55
CA SER A 719 19.64 -10.63 9.19
C SER A 719 20.20 -10.52 7.77
N LYS A 720 19.84 -9.44 7.09
CA LYS A 720 20.36 -9.07 5.77
C LYS A 720 21.59 -8.17 5.99
N GLN A 721 22.74 -8.54 5.42
CA GLN A 721 23.88 -7.63 5.36
C GLN A 721 23.50 -6.44 4.48
N THR A 722 23.36 -5.28 5.08
CA THR A 722 23.14 -4.02 4.39
C THR A 722 24.43 -3.21 4.36
N ILE A 723 24.53 -2.28 3.41
CA ILE A 723 25.65 -1.33 3.37
C ILE A 723 25.74 -0.57 4.69
N ALA A 724 24.60 -0.26 5.32
CA ALA A 724 24.57 0.37 6.63
C ALA A 724 25.24 -0.50 7.72
N THR A 725 25.06 -1.83 7.71
CA THR A 725 25.72 -2.72 8.67
C THR A 725 27.23 -2.79 8.44
N LEU A 726 27.67 -2.81 7.17
CA LEU A 726 29.09 -2.76 6.83
C LEU A 726 29.73 -1.44 7.24
N THR A 727 29.12 -0.30 6.92
CA THR A 727 29.62 1.02 7.33
C THR A 727 29.65 1.20 8.85
N HIS A 728 28.73 0.59 9.58
CA HIS A 728 28.77 0.56 11.04
C HIS A 728 29.90 -0.33 11.55
N GLY A 729 30.13 -1.47 10.90
CA GLY A 729 31.26 -2.36 11.19
C GLY A 729 32.61 -1.66 10.95
N GLU A 730 32.77 -0.97 9.84
CA GLU A 730 33.98 -0.19 9.50
C GLU A 730 34.22 0.93 10.52
N LYS A 731 33.20 1.74 10.84
CA LYS A 731 33.30 2.78 11.87
C LYS A 731 33.68 2.23 13.25
N LEU A 732 33.21 1.03 13.57
CA LEU A 732 33.57 0.35 14.82
C LEU A 732 35.04 -0.13 14.81
N MET A 733 35.49 -0.67 13.67
CA MET A 733 36.91 -1.06 13.49
C MET A 733 37.84 0.14 13.62
N GLU A 734 37.54 1.24 12.91
CA GLU A 734 38.28 2.49 12.98
C GLU A 734 38.34 3.03 14.42
N ALA A 735 37.22 3.05 15.11
CA ALA A 735 37.15 3.47 16.50
C ALA A 735 38.01 2.57 17.43
N LEU A 736 38.02 1.24 17.20
CA LEU A 736 38.85 0.29 17.95
C LEU A 736 40.32 0.50 17.67
N GLU A 737 40.76 0.68 16.44
CA GLU A 737 42.16 0.97 16.07
C GLU A 737 42.64 2.23 16.75
N VAL A 738 41.90 3.32 16.67
CA VAL A 738 42.25 4.60 17.31
C VAL A 738 42.31 4.45 18.85
N CYS A 739 41.42 3.67 19.44
CA CYS A 739 41.41 3.39 20.89
C CYS A 739 42.57 2.50 21.34
N THR A 740 42.97 1.52 20.54
CA THR A 740 44.12 0.65 20.84
C THR A 740 45.43 1.40 20.76
N GLU A 741 45.59 2.25 19.75
CA GLU A 741 46.76 3.13 19.63
C GLU A 741 46.91 4.10 20.83
N ASP A 742 45.81 4.76 21.23
CA ASP A 742 45.79 5.65 22.37
C ASP A 742 46.14 4.89 23.69
N ARG A 743 45.60 3.73 23.85
CA ARG A 743 45.87 2.87 25.03
C ARG A 743 47.34 2.42 25.11
N GLU A 744 47.92 2.03 23.97
CA GLU A 744 49.33 1.73 23.88
C GLU A 744 50.22 2.94 24.19
N LEU A 745 49.89 4.10 23.65
CA LEU A 745 50.58 5.37 23.92
C LEU A 745 50.53 5.72 25.41
N MET A 746 49.38 5.55 26.05
CA MET A 746 49.19 5.84 27.45
C MET A 746 49.96 4.83 28.33
N GLN A 747 49.96 3.53 27.99
CA GLN A 747 50.72 2.51 28.69
C GLN A 747 52.25 2.75 28.60
N ARG A 748 52.72 3.13 27.41
CA ARG A 748 54.15 3.52 27.22
C ARG A 748 54.49 4.76 28.04
N TYR A 749 53.61 5.75 28.06
CA TYR A 749 53.83 6.95 28.87
C TYR A 749 53.84 6.65 30.35
N GLU A 750 52.95 5.79 30.88
CA GLU A 750 52.95 5.40 32.28
C GLU A 750 54.22 4.62 32.66
N ALA A 751 54.70 3.74 31.78
CA ALA A 751 55.93 3.02 31.97
C ALA A 751 57.20 3.93 31.98
N ASP A 752 57.21 4.92 31.11
CA ASP A 752 58.28 5.90 31.01
C ASP A 752 58.23 6.93 32.14
N LYS A 753 57.01 7.34 32.56
CA LYS A 753 56.80 8.21 33.72
C LYS A 753 57.26 7.55 35.03
N ALA A 754 57.12 6.24 35.15
CA ALA A 754 57.65 5.47 36.28
C ALA A 754 59.19 5.54 36.33
N ARG A 755 59.86 5.76 35.16
CA ARG A 755 61.32 5.88 35.06
C ARG A 755 61.75 7.35 35.15
N ASN A 756 60.96 8.31 34.61
CA ASN A 756 61.26 9.73 34.59
C ASN A 756 60.07 10.58 35.00
N PRO A 757 59.93 11.10 36.22
CA PRO A 757 58.77 11.78 36.75
C PRO A 757 58.45 13.14 36.05
N ASN A 758 59.38 13.70 35.27
CA ASN A 758 59.24 15.01 34.60
C ASN A 758 58.90 14.88 33.11
N LEU A 759 58.33 13.79 32.64
CA LEU A 759 57.99 13.61 31.22
C LEU A 759 56.74 14.41 30.84
N ALA A 760 56.82 15.13 29.71
CA ALA A 760 55.62 15.85 29.17
C ALA A 760 54.56 14.89 28.67
N PHE A 761 53.29 15.27 28.80
CA PHE A 761 52.16 14.45 28.32
C PHE A 761 52.25 14.22 26.81
N PRO A 762 52.07 13.00 26.29
CA PRO A 762 52.15 12.72 24.86
C PRO A 762 51.02 13.40 24.09
N GLN A 763 51.29 13.75 22.85
CA GLN A 763 50.22 14.24 21.95
C GLN A 763 49.28 13.06 21.63
N ARG A 764 48.03 13.18 22.06
CA ARG A 764 46.97 12.23 21.73
C ARG A 764 46.44 12.46 20.32
N ASN A 765 45.77 11.46 19.76
CA ASN A 765 45.14 11.54 18.46
C ASN A 765 44.19 12.74 18.39
N PRO A 766 44.22 13.57 17.30
CA PRO A 766 43.42 14.76 17.15
C PRO A 766 41.90 14.53 17.30
N ILE A 767 41.42 13.30 17.06
CA ILE A 767 40.01 12.92 17.23
C ILE A 767 39.56 13.07 18.70
N PHE A 768 40.40 12.65 19.67
CA PHE A 768 40.09 12.80 21.08
C PHE A 768 40.11 14.24 21.55
N LEU A 769 40.98 15.05 20.95
CA LEU A 769 41.06 16.51 21.21
C LEU A 769 39.84 17.25 20.67
N ALA A 770 39.37 16.90 19.48
CA ALA A 770 38.18 17.46 18.86
C ALA A 770 36.89 17.13 19.65
N LEU A 771 36.82 15.95 20.26
CA LEU A 771 35.66 15.50 21.05
C LEU A 771 35.69 15.98 22.52
N GLY A 772 36.63 16.85 22.92
CA GLY A 772 36.72 17.40 24.27
C GLY A 772 37.53 16.55 25.23
N ASN A 773 38.59 15.89 24.75
CA ASN A 773 39.54 15.09 25.51
C ASN A 773 38.91 13.87 26.27
N ILE A 774 38.01 13.18 25.58
CA ILE A 774 37.29 11.99 26.08
C ILE A 774 38.24 10.82 26.22
N SER A 775 37.99 9.90 27.18
CA SER A 775 38.74 8.64 27.28
C SER A 775 38.45 7.72 26.09
N ALA A 776 39.37 6.81 25.76
CA ALA A 776 39.22 5.83 24.69
C ALA A 776 37.97 4.97 24.89
N GLU A 777 37.69 4.55 26.12
CA GLU A 777 36.48 3.79 26.48
C GLU A 777 35.18 4.56 26.24
N GLN A 778 35.16 5.87 26.57
CA GLN A 778 34.01 6.73 26.34
C GLN A 778 33.78 7.00 24.86
N HIS A 779 34.82 7.07 24.05
CA HIS A 779 34.72 7.17 22.61
C HIS A 779 34.07 5.93 21.99
N LEU A 780 34.56 4.76 22.38
CA LEU A 780 34.02 3.48 21.93
C LEU A 780 32.53 3.31 22.33
N LEU A 781 32.19 3.70 23.55
CA LEU A 781 30.82 3.63 24.04
C LEU A 781 29.89 4.58 23.27
N LYS A 782 30.36 5.77 22.90
CA LYS A 782 29.61 6.71 22.06
C LYS A 782 29.42 6.19 20.63
N THR A 783 30.41 5.51 20.06
CA THR A 783 30.28 4.91 18.72
C THR A 783 29.30 3.76 18.75
N LEU A 784 29.32 2.90 19.76
CA LEU A 784 28.33 1.85 19.97
C LEU A 784 26.92 2.39 20.17
N GLN A 785 26.75 3.46 20.92
CA GLN A 785 25.42 4.11 21.11
C GLN A 785 24.82 4.71 19.84
N ARG A 786 25.63 5.01 18.84
CA ARG A 786 25.17 5.52 17.54
C ARG A 786 24.69 4.43 16.59
N ILE A 787 25.04 3.19 16.86
CA ILE A 787 24.62 2.05 16.04
C ILE A 787 23.22 1.64 16.49
N PRO A 788 22.25 1.53 15.59
CA PRO A 788 20.92 1.02 15.92
C PRO A 788 20.98 -0.40 16.48
N ALA A 789 20.17 -0.70 17.49
CA ALA A 789 20.16 -2.02 18.14
C ALA A 789 20.01 -3.21 17.15
N PRO A 790 19.13 -3.14 16.11
CA PRO A 790 19.00 -4.21 15.13
C PRO A 790 20.26 -4.49 14.31
N ALA A 791 21.10 -3.46 14.09
CA ALA A 791 22.32 -3.57 13.29
C ALA A 791 23.55 -3.92 14.15
N LEU A 792 23.44 -3.90 15.49
CA LEU A 792 24.57 -4.06 16.40
C LEU A 792 25.18 -5.46 16.32
N ASN A 793 24.34 -6.50 16.27
CA ASN A 793 24.81 -7.89 16.19
C ASN A 793 25.58 -8.14 14.90
N ASP A 794 25.07 -7.62 13.77
CA ASP A 794 25.72 -7.77 12.47
C ASP A 794 27.03 -6.99 12.39
N ALA A 795 27.04 -5.76 12.94
CA ALA A 795 28.27 -4.95 13.01
C ALA A 795 29.35 -5.61 13.87
N LEU A 796 28.97 -6.31 14.97
CA LEU A 796 29.90 -7.06 15.81
C LEU A 796 30.43 -8.33 15.14
N LEU A 797 29.63 -8.99 14.27
CA LEU A 797 30.08 -10.16 13.51
C LEU A 797 31.10 -9.82 12.41
N VAL A 798 31.15 -8.58 11.95
CA VAL A 798 32.17 -8.09 10.98
C VAL A 798 33.55 -7.93 11.65
N LEU A 799 33.62 -7.84 12.99
CA LEU A 799 34.87 -7.63 13.68
C LEU A 799 35.78 -8.89 13.64
N PRO A 800 37.08 -8.74 13.38
CA PRO A 800 38.04 -9.85 13.44
C PRO A 800 38.08 -10.46 14.84
N PHE A 801 38.08 -11.78 14.93
CA PHE A 801 38.15 -12.49 16.19
C PHE A 801 39.40 -12.15 17.07
N THR A 802 40.42 -11.59 16.46
CA THR A 802 41.65 -11.14 17.15
C THR A 802 41.43 -9.90 18.02
N ILE A 803 40.39 -9.11 17.74
CA ILE A 803 40.12 -7.83 18.43
C ILE A 803 39.05 -8.00 19.53
N LEU A 804 38.22 -9.04 19.48
CA LEU A 804 37.16 -9.31 20.44
C LEU A 804 37.61 -9.45 21.91
N PRO A 805 38.81 -9.95 22.26
CA PRO A 805 39.25 -10.04 23.65
C PRO A 805 39.84 -8.75 24.21
N THR A 806 40.06 -7.72 23.45
CA THR A 806 40.63 -6.42 23.84
C THR A 806 39.61 -5.39 24.22
#